data_03953944126d897bf609470728ccdaf7
#
_entry.id   03953944126d897bf609470728ccdaf7
#
_cell.length_a   1.000
_cell.length_b   1.000
_cell.length_c   1.000
_cell.angle_alpha   90.00
_cell.angle_beta   90.00
_cell.angle_gamma   90.00
#
_symmetry.space_group_name_H-M   'P 1'
#
loop_
_entity.id
_entity.type
_entity.pdbx_description
1 polymer ?
#
loop_
_entity_poly.entity_id
_entity_poly.type
_entity_poly.pdbx_seq_one_letter_code
_entity_poly.pdbx_strand_id
1 'polypeptide(L)'
;MDCAAEESEIRHALAGVSGLRGLHFQLAARTLAIDAPPSAMPQILAAIRRAGFDPQPLAQNVAGKGAQAHSHQPGTGGLGRLGLALGLAVAAELLAFWAPETREFQVAGMALAAAAIWLAGFSTYRKGVAALGRGRLNINALMTVAVTGAFVIGQWPEAAMVMALYALAELIEARSVDRARNAIKGLLDLAPDTAEVRQPHGAWQQAAAASVALDAVVRIRPGARVPLDGVVIAGASAVNQASVTGESMPVDKTVGDTLFDGTINDTGTLEMRVTATASNTTLARIIHAVEQAQGSRAPTQQFVDKFAAIYTPVVFALAVAVAVLMPWLVDVAWTQALYKALVLLVIACPCALVIATPVTVVSGLAAAARRGILIKGGVYLETAHQIKAIALDKTGTITEGRPRLVATEVLPSPEGNAPVASAQVLRWAGDLAGHSDHPVSRAIAQGLAAAQGAAPGAAPGGALEAFTALPGRGVQARVAGQRLVLGNHRLMEELGLCNPGIEARLAAHEAQGRTVTLLATDAAMLALFAVADTIKDSSREALAALHALGVVPVMLTGDNTVTARTVAAHAGLDEVQGNLLPQDKLAAIEALQARHGLTAMVGDGINDAPALARADIGIAMGAAGTDTAMEAADVVIMNDDLRRIPQLIRLSRQTRTVLWQNIALALGIKVVFLFLALFNGASMWMAVFADMGASLIVVFNGLRMLRAVDEAPAK
;
A
#
# COMPACT_ATOMS: atom_id res chain seq x y z
N MET A 1 -2.04 20.04 10.53
CA MET A 1 -1.05 19.57 9.55
C MET A 1 -1.82 18.94 8.40
N ASP A 2 -1.91 19.62 7.29
CA ASP A 2 -2.87 19.27 6.25
C ASP A 2 -2.20 18.82 4.92
N CYS A 3 -0.93 19.15 4.73
CA CYS A 3 -0.20 18.84 3.51
C CYS A 3 1.29 18.54 3.74
N ALA A 4 1.95 17.96 2.73
CA ALA A 4 3.37 17.63 2.76
C ALA A 4 4.29 18.87 2.92
N ALA A 5 3.83 20.05 2.51
CA ALA A 5 4.57 21.30 2.73
C ALA A 5 4.64 21.64 4.23
N GLU A 6 3.54 21.49 4.96
CA GLU A 6 3.50 21.70 6.41
C GLU A 6 4.34 20.66 7.16
N GLU A 7 4.33 19.39 6.71
CA GLU A 7 5.25 18.36 7.22
C GLU A 7 6.71 18.79 7.05
N SER A 8 7.06 19.27 5.85
CA SER A 8 8.42 19.73 5.58
C SER A 8 8.83 20.90 6.50
N GLU A 9 7.91 21.82 6.77
CA GLU A 9 8.14 22.94 7.70
C GLU A 9 8.36 22.47 9.13
N ILE A 10 7.55 21.51 9.60
CA ILE A 10 7.70 20.94 10.95
C ILE A 10 9.01 20.15 11.07
N ARG A 11 9.36 19.32 10.09
CA ARG A 11 10.65 18.60 10.07
C ARG A 11 11.84 19.56 10.18
N HIS A 12 11.80 20.64 9.42
CA HIS A 12 12.87 21.63 9.49
C HIS A 12 12.88 22.40 10.81
N ALA A 13 11.72 22.73 11.36
CA ALA A 13 11.65 23.41 12.65
C ALA A 13 12.23 22.55 13.79
N LEU A 14 12.17 21.23 13.62
CA LEU A 14 12.66 20.26 14.59
C LEU A 14 14.09 19.77 14.32
N ALA A 15 14.66 20.03 13.14
CA ALA A 15 16.00 19.55 12.76
C ALA A 15 17.14 20.02 13.68
N GLY A 16 16.94 21.12 14.43
CA GLY A 16 17.93 21.65 15.37
C GLY A 16 17.66 21.32 16.85
N VAL A 17 16.66 20.50 17.14
CA VAL A 17 16.30 20.16 18.53
C VAL A 17 17.12 18.96 19.00
N SER A 18 17.93 19.15 20.05
CA SER A 18 18.73 18.08 20.64
C SER A 18 17.86 17.02 21.33
N GLY A 19 18.20 15.74 21.13
CA GLY A 19 17.49 14.61 21.76
C GLY A 19 16.35 14.03 20.91
N LEU A 20 16.09 14.53 19.72
CA LEU A 20 15.13 13.96 18.78
C LEU A 20 15.72 12.67 18.17
N ARG A 21 15.03 11.54 18.32
CA ARG A 21 15.42 10.22 17.79
C ARG A 21 14.68 9.85 16.52
N GLY A 22 13.38 10.16 16.46
CA GLY A 22 12.53 9.85 15.33
C GLY A 22 11.30 10.75 15.22
N LEU A 23 10.83 10.93 13.98
CA LEU A 23 9.60 11.65 13.65
C LEU A 23 8.79 10.79 12.68
N HIS A 24 7.61 10.38 13.11
CA HIS A 24 6.67 9.64 12.28
C HIS A 24 5.42 10.48 12.04
N PHE A 25 5.28 10.97 10.81
CA PHE A 25 4.15 11.78 10.40
C PHE A 25 3.04 10.89 9.87
N GLN A 26 1.86 10.99 10.44
CA GLN A 26 0.63 10.39 9.93
C GLN A 26 -0.26 11.51 9.38
N LEU A 27 -0.04 11.85 8.12
CA LEU A 27 -0.74 12.96 7.46
C LEU A 27 -2.26 12.73 7.40
N ALA A 28 -2.69 11.47 7.24
CA ALA A 28 -4.10 11.10 7.22
C ALA A 28 -4.81 11.36 8.56
N ALA A 29 -4.16 11.02 9.66
CA ALA A 29 -4.66 11.23 11.01
C ALA A 29 -4.32 12.64 11.54
N ARG A 30 -3.54 13.45 10.78
CA ARG A 30 -3.01 14.75 11.22
C ARG A 30 -2.20 14.67 12.50
N THR A 31 -1.58 13.51 12.77
CA THR A 31 -0.79 13.25 13.97
C THR A 31 0.69 13.19 13.67
N LEU A 32 1.49 13.47 14.68
CA LEU A 32 2.93 13.35 14.66
C LEU A 32 3.36 12.55 15.89
N ALA A 33 3.87 11.34 15.67
CA ALA A 33 4.54 10.59 16.71
C ALA A 33 6.00 11.03 16.79
N ILE A 34 6.43 11.37 18.00
CA ILE A 34 7.76 11.91 18.27
C ILE A 34 8.48 10.97 19.23
N ASP A 35 9.58 10.41 18.77
CA ASP A 35 10.48 9.64 19.62
C ASP A 35 11.56 10.59 20.18
N ALA A 36 11.38 10.99 21.43
CA ALA A 36 12.28 11.87 22.15
C ALA A 36 12.15 11.67 23.65
N PRO A 37 13.18 11.96 24.45
CA PRO A 37 13.09 11.93 25.91
C PRO A 37 12.08 12.98 26.40
N PRO A 38 11.35 12.72 27.51
CA PRO A 38 10.36 13.65 28.05
C PRO A 38 10.88 15.06 28.31
N SER A 39 12.17 15.21 28.61
CA SER A 39 12.84 16.50 28.83
C SER A 39 12.92 17.37 27.57
N ALA A 40 12.94 16.78 26.37
CA ALA A 40 12.99 17.51 25.09
C ALA A 40 11.60 17.97 24.62
N MET A 41 10.51 17.39 25.13
CA MET A 41 9.15 17.66 24.67
C MET A 41 8.73 19.14 24.74
N PRO A 42 9.05 19.91 25.81
CA PRO A 42 8.73 21.34 25.85
C PRO A 42 9.42 22.15 24.74
N GLN A 43 10.67 21.82 24.42
CA GLN A 43 11.42 22.47 23.33
C GLN A 43 10.83 22.12 21.96
N ILE A 44 10.43 20.87 21.75
CA ILE A 44 9.80 20.37 20.53
C ILE A 44 8.46 21.10 20.31
N LEU A 45 7.59 21.15 21.32
CA LEU A 45 6.32 21.86 21.23
C LEU A 45 6.49 23.36 20.98
N ALA A 46 7.48 23.98 21.62
CA ALA A 46 7.80 25.39 21.39
C ALA A 46 8.33 25.63 19.96
N ALA A 47 9.12 24.71 19.39
CA ALA A 47 9.60 24.79 18.01
C ALA A 47 8.44 24.66 16.99
N ILE A 48 7.52 23.75 17.22
CA ILE A 48 6.31 23.56 16.37
C ILE A 48 5.42 24.81 16.45
N ARG A 49 5.20 25.37 17.64
CA ARG A 49 4.43 26.62 17.81
C ARG A 49 5.09 27.82 17.12
N ARG A 50 6.42 27.94 17.23
CA ARG A 50 7.19 28.97 16.49
C ARG A 50 7.10 28.81 14.99
N ALA A 51 6.89 27.59 14.49
CA ALA A 51 6.62 27.32 13.08
C ALA A 51 5.22 27.73 12.62
N GLY A 52 4.37 28.17 13.54
CA GLY A 52 3.00 28.64 13.22
C GLY A 52 1.93 27.57 13.37
N PHE A 53 2.28 26.41 13.91
CA PHE A 53 1.34 25.30 14.16
C PHE A 53 0.94 25.27 15.64
N ASP A 54 -0.26 24.74 15.92
CA ASP A 54 -0.75 24.58 17.29
C ASP A 54 -0.82 23.07 17.66
N PRO A 55 0.24 22.48 18.23
CA PRO A 55 0.27 21.06 18.59
C PRO A 55 -0.58 20.81 19.84
N GLN A 56 -1.47 19.82 19.77
CA GLN A 56 -2.21 19.31 20.91
C GLN A 56 -1.67 17.92 21.29
N PRO A 57 -1.17 17.71 22.51
CA PRO A 57 -0.72 16.40 22.95
C PRO A 57 -1.91 15.45 23.06
N LEU A 58 -1.82 14.28 22.41
CA LEU A 58 -2.75 13.18 22.60
C LEU A 58 -2.33 12.44 23.87
N ALA A 59 -3.24 12.34 24.84
CA ALA A 59 -2.97 11.61 26.09
C ALA A 59 -2.72 10.12 25.77
N GLN A 60 -1.64 9.56 26.31
CA GLN A 60 -1.21 8.17 26.12
C GLN A 60 -2.15 7.09 26.71
N ASN A 61 -3.30 7.44 27.25
CA ASN A 61 -4.22 6.54 27.93
C ASN A 61 -5.56 6.41 27.21
N VAL A 62 -5.57 5.96 25.96
CA VAL A 62 -6.78 5.42 25.35
C VAL A 62 -6.44 4.23 24.44
N ALA A 63 -5.87 3.17 25.03
CA ALA A 63 -6.14 1.83 24.56
C ALA A 63 -7.59 1.53 24.94
N GLY A 64 -8.56 1.68 24.03
CA GLY A 64 -9.91 1.19 24.28
C GLY A 64 -11.08 2.16 24.13
N LYS A 65 -10.85 3.41 23.76
CA LYS A 65 -11.96 4.23 23.21
C LYS A 65 -11.49 4.75 21.89
N GLY A 66 -12.22 4.41 20.83
CA GLY A 66 -12.01 4.95 19.50
C GLY A 66 -11.74 6.43 19.68
N ALA A 67 -10.57 6.87 19.22
CA ALA A 67 -10.29 8.28 19.11
C ALA A 67 -11.44 8.84 18.27
N GLN A 68 -12.44 9.39 18.94
CA GLN A 68 -13.23 10.42 18.33
C GLN A 68 -12.18 11.47 17.94
N ALA A 69 -11.64 11.29 16.74
CA ALA A 69 -11.03 12.38 16.04
C ALA A 69 -12.05 13.48 16.18
N HIS A 70 -11.77 14.45 17.05
CA HIS A 70 -12.41 15.73 16.93
C HIS A 70 -12.12 16.14 15.48
N SER A 71 -13.03 15.71 14.60
CA SER A 71 -13.19 16.30 13.33
C SER A 71 -13.35 17.78 13.64
N HIS A 72 -12.27 18.55 13.50
CA HIS A 72 -12.43 19.88 13.04
C HIS A 72 -13.06 19.72 11.65
N GLN A 73 -14.36 19.37 11.65
CA GLN A 73 -15.22 19.84 10.59
C GLN A 73 -14.84 21.32 10.47
N PRO A 74 -14.43 21.80 9.30
CA PRO A 74 -14.47 23.20 9.05
C PRO A 74 -15.91 23.54 9.35
N GLY A 75 -16.13 24.10 10.55
CA GLY A 75 -17.47 24.35 11.03
C GLY A 75 -18.17 25.15 9.93
N THR A 76 -19.49 25.00 9.82
CA THR A 76 -20.34 25.83 8.96
C THR A 76 -19.98 27.32 9.02
N GLY A 77 -19.32 27.78 10.10
CA GLY A 77 -18.68 29.08 10.24
C GLY A 77 -17.49 29.37 9.32
N GLY A 78 -16.75 28.37 8.81
CA GLY A 78 -15.63 28.61 7.89
C GLY A 78 -16.07 29.02 6.48
N LEU A 79 -17.10 28.36 5.94
CA LEU A 79 -17.71 28.73 4.64
C LEU A 79 -18.44 30.05 4.71
N GLY A 80 -19.18 30.33 5.79
CA GLY A 80 -19.86 31.59 5.98
C GLY A 80 -18.87 32.77 6.08
N ARG A 81 -17.78 32.59 6.83
CA ARG A 81 -16.70 33.58 6.96
C ARG A 81 -16.00 33.86 5.62
N LEU A 82 -15.72 32.80 4.86
CA LEU A 82 -15.09 32.93 3.54
C LEU A 82 -16.05 33.55 2.49
N GLY A 83 -17.33 33.15 2.52
CA GLY A 83 -18.36 33.75 1.68
C GLY A 83 -18.53 35.25 1.98
N LEU A 84 -18.50 35.64 3.26
CA LEU A 84 -18.53 37.04 3.68
C LEU A 84 -17.27 37.79 3.20
N ALA A 85 -16.09 37.19 3.35
CA ALA A 85 -14.83 37.79 2.88
C ALA A 85 -14.83 38.00 1.36
N LEU A 86 -15.32 37.03 0.58
CA LEU A 86 -15.47 37.14 -0.87
C LEU A 86 -16.50 38.21 -1.23
N GLY A 87 -17.65 38.28 -0.53
CA GLY A 87 -18.65 39.31 -0.71
C GLY A 87 -18.11 40.71 -0.45
N LEU A 88 -17.30 40.88 0.61
CA LEU A 88 -16.63 42.16 0.91
C LEU A 88 -15.57 42.53 -0.13
N ALA A 89 -14.82 41.56 -0.65
CA ALA A 89 -13.84 41.78 -1.72
C ALA A 89 -14.53 42.21 -3.02
N VAL A 90 -15.63 41.55 -3.41
CA VAL A 90 -16.44 41.94 -4.57
C VAL A 90 -17.08 43.33 -4.37
N ALA A 91 -17.56 43.62 -3.16
CA ALA A 91 -18.11 44.96 -2.85
C ALA A 91 -17.04 46.05 -2.95
N ALA A 92 -15.81 45.77 -2.51
CA ALA A 92 -14.69 46.71 -2.67
C ALA A 92 -14.34 46.94 -4.15
N GLU A 93 -14.37 45.89 -4.99
CA GLU A 93 -14.14 45.98 -6.45
C GLU A 93 -15.25 46.77 -7.15
N LEU A 94 -16.52 46.48 -6.83
CA LEU A 94 -17.68 47.24 -7.39
C LEU A 94 -17.67 48.71 -6.97
N LEU A 95 -17.27 48.98 -5.72
CA LEU A 95 -17.14 50.34 -5.23
C LEU A 95 -16.04 51.10 -5.99
N ALA A 96 -14.90 50.47 -6.24
CA ALA A 96 -13.81 51.05 -7.02
C ALA A 96 -14.18 51.31 -8.49
N PHE A 97 -15.06 50.46 -9.06
CA PHE A 97 -15.49 50.59 -10.46
C PHE A 97 -16.59 51.62 -10.69
N TRP A 98 -17.56 51.74 -9.77
CA TRP A 98 -18.77 52.56 -9.99
C TRP A 98 -18.85 53.82 -9.13
N ALA A 99 -18.11 53.89 -8.03
CA ALA A 99 -18.21 55.07 -7.16
C ALA A 99 -17.36 56.26 -7.68
N PRO A 100 -17.81 57.50 -7.43
CA PRO A 100 -16.99 58.67 -7.72
C PRO A 100 -15.67 58.65 -6.94
N GLU A 101 -14.60 59.20 -7.52
CA GLU A 101 -13.25 59.26 -6.90
C GLU A 101 -13.22 60.30 -5.74
N THR A 102 -14.13 60.15 -4.77
CA THR A 102 -14.10 60.94 -3.55
C THR A 102 -13.36 60.25 -2.43
N ARG A 103 -12.77 61.03 -1.54
CA ARG A 103 -11.98 60.49 -0.41
C ARG A 103 -12.79 59.54 0.48
N GLU A 104 -14.10 59.74 0.60
CA GLU A 104 -14.99 58.94 1.43
C GLU A 104 -15.16 57.52 0.85
N PHE A 105 -15.36 57.39 -0.46
CA PHE A 105 -15.49 56.11 -1.13
C PHE A 105 -14.16 55.35 -1.18
N GLN A 106 -13.03 56.05 -1.32
CA GLN A 106 -11.70 55.44 -1.23
C GLN A 106 -11.44 54.85 0.15
N VAL A 107 -11.77 55.59 1.22
CA VAL A 107 -11.63 55.11 2.60
C VAL A 107 -12.56 53.92 2.87
N ALA A 108 -13.81 53.98 2.38
CA ALA A 108 -14.76 52.87 2.49
C ALA A 108 -14.25 51.59 1.76
N GLY A 109 -13.75 51.75 0.52
CA GLY A 109 -13.18 50.64 -0.25
C GLY A 109 -11.94 50.02 0.43
N MET A 110 -11.06 50.84 0.96
CA MET A 110 -9.91 50.41 1.74
C MET A 110 -10.32 49.61 3.01
N ALA A 111 -11.33 50.10 3.73
CA ALA A 111 -11.84 49.44 4.93
C ALA A 111 -12.49 48.09 4.61
N LEU A 112 -13.28 47.99 3.53
CA LEU A 112 -13.88 46.75 3.04
C LEU A 112 -12.80 45.75 2.64
N ALA A 113 -11.79 46.19 1.90
CA ALA A 113 -10.67 45.38 1.48
C ALA A 113 -9.86 44.85 2.69
N ALA A 114 -9.55 45.70 3.68
CA ALA A 114 -8.88 45.34 4.90
C ALA A 114 -9.67 44.29 5.70
N ALA A 115 -11.00 44.46 5.81
CA ALA A 115 -11.89 43.50 6.47
C ALA A 115 -11.92 42.16 5.74
N ALA A 116 -11.99 42.14 4.42
CA ALA A 116 -11.94 40.95 3.59
C ALA A 116 -10.62 40.19 3.78
N ILE A 117 -9.49 40.89 3.72
CA ILE A 117 -8.14 40.30 3.94
C ILE A 117 -8.03 39.73 5.35
N TRP A 118 -8.51 40.44 6.37
CA TRP A 118 -8.52 39.96 7.75
C TRP A 118 -9.34 38.67 7.92
N LEU A 119 -10.54 38.63 7.35
CA LEU A 119 -11.44 37.48 7.44
C LEU A 119 -10.92 36.27 6.67
N ALA A 120 -10.37 36.46 5.47
CA ALA A 120 -9.88 35.36 4.64
C ALA A 120 -8.45 34.92 5.00
N GLY A 121 -7.56 35.88 5.24
CA GLY A 121 -6.12 35.71 5.19
C GLY A 121 -5.36 35.62 6.50
N PHE A 122 -6.02 35.74 7.66
CA PHE A 122 -5.31 35.79 8.96
C PHE A 122 -4.36 34.62 9.19
N SER A 123 -4.77 33.40 8.88
CA SER A 123 -3.93 32.20 9.00
C SER A 123 -2.73 32.23 8.06
N THR A 124 -2.97 32.64 6.81
CA THR A 124 -1.95 32.76 5.76
C THR A 124 -0.92 33.83 6.11
N TYR A 125 -1.36 34.97 6.61
CA TYR A 125 -0.47 36.04 7.09
C TYR A 125 0.41 35.56 8.26
N ARG A 126 -0.15 34.90 9.27
CA ARG A 126 0.59 34.38 10.41
C ARG A 126 1.68 33.39 9.97
N LYS A 127 1.34 32.48 9.08
CA LYS A 127 2.30 31.51 8.51
C LYS A 127 3.33 32.20 7.62
N GLY A 128 2.93 33.16 6.80
CA GLY A 128 3.80 33.91 5.90
C GLY A 128 4.82 34.78 6.62
N VAL A 129 4.41 35.55 7.62
CA VAL A 129 5.29 36.38 8.45
C VAL A 129 6.28 35.49 9.21
N ALA A 130 5.81 34.35 9.76
CA ALA A 130 6.68 33.41 10.45
C ALA A 130 7.71 32.77 9.49
N ALA A 131 7.38 32.56 8.21
CA ALA A 131 8.31 32.05 7.20
C ALA A 131 9.34 33.12 6.80
N LEU A 132 8.90 34.36 6.56
CA LEU A 132 9.77 35.50 6.24
C LEU A 132 10.77 35.80 7.37
N GLY A 133 10.32 35.76 8.62
CA GLY A 133 11.19 35.94 9.79
C GLY A 133 12.30 34.90 9.92
N ARG A 134 12.16 33.76 9.22
CA ARG A 134 13.16 32.68 9.14
C ARG A 134 13.96 32.67 7.82
N GLY A 135 13.76 33.71 6.98
CA GLY A 135 14.40 33.79 5.66
C GLY A 135 13.92 32.76 4.65
N ARG A 136 12.68 32.25 4.80
CA ARG A 136 12.10 31.25 3.90
C ARG A 136 11.04 31.84 2.99
N LEU A 137 11.21 31.58 1.71
CA LEU A 137 10.27 32.00 0.66
C LEU A 137 9.36 30.80 0.30
N ASN A 138 8.33 30.58 1.14
CA ASN A 138 7.26 29.63 0.84
C ASN A 138 6.05 30.34 0.24
N ILE A 139 5.02 29.57 -0.15
CA ILE A 139 3.78 30.05 -0.75
C ILE A 139 3.12 31.15 0.12
N ASN A 140 3.02 30.91 1.44
CA ASN A 140 2.43 31.84 2.38
C ASN A 140 3.24 33.14 2.47
N ALA A 141 4.58 33.08 2.40
CA ALA A 141 5.47 34.23 2.40
C ALA A 141 5.26 35.07 1.12
N LEU A 142 5.24 34.44 -0.06
CA LEU A 142 5.01 35.11 -1.35
C LEU A 142 3.64 35.79 -1.38
N MET A 143 2.58 35.12 -0.93
CA MET A 143 1.23 35.67 -0.86
C MET A 143 1.15 36.86 0.11
N THR A 144 1.79 36.74 1.28
CA THR A 144 1.86 37.83 2.27
C THR A 144 2.55 39.05 1.68
N VAL A 145 3.68 38.88 0.99
CA VAL A 145 4.41 39.96 0.33
C VAL A 145 3.56 40.61 -0.80
N ALA A 146 2.95 39.76 -1.65
CA ALA A 146 2.16 40.20 -2.79
C ALA A 146 0.95 41.01 -2.35
N VAL A 147 0.15 40.50 -1.41
CA VAL A 147 -1.06 41.16 -0.91
C VAL A 147 -0.73 42.44 -0.13
N THR A 148 0.31 42.41 0.72
CA THR A 148 0.76 43.58 1.46
C THR A 148 1.28 44.66 0.51
N GLY A 149 2.07 44.29 -0.49
CA GLY A 149 2.59 45.19 -1.51
C GLY A 149 1.48 45.83 -2.34
N ALA A 150 0.50 45.05 -2.79
CA ALA A 150 -0.66 45.52 -3.52
C ALA A 150 -1.47 46.51 -2.68
N PHE A 151 -1.67 46.21 -1.39
CA PHE A 151 -2.38 47.12 -0.47
C PHE A 151 -1.64 48.45 -0.28
N VAL A 152 -0.34 48.44 -0.15
CA VAL A 152 0.52 49.62 0.04
C VAL A 152 0.53 50.53 -1.21
N ILE A 153 0.50 49.96 -2.42
CA ILE A 153 0.47 50.76 -3.67
C ILE A 153 -0.94 51.24 -4.05
N GLY A 154 -1.93 51.01 -3.18
CA GLY A 154 -3.29 51.50 -3.38
C GLY A 154 -4.21 50.56 -4.16
N GLN A 155 -3.79 49.37 -4.51
CA GLN A 155 -4.58 48.33 -5.21
C GLN A 155 -5.38 47.49 -4.19
N TRP A 156 -6.18 48.15 -3.36
CA TRP A 156 -6.89 47.53 -2.24
C TRP A 156 -7.90 46.47 -2.66
N PRO A 157 -8.76 46.71 -3.69
CA PRO A 157 -9.75 45.73 -4.13
C PRO A 157 -9.09 44.48 -4.67
N GLU A 158 -8.04 44.59 -5.51
CA GLU A 158 -7.30 43.47 -6.05
C GLU A 158 -6.62 42.65 -4.93
N ALA A 159 -6.00 43.32 -3.93
CA ALA A 159 -5.40 42.67 -2.79
C ALA A 159 -6.42 41.82 -2.00
N ALA A 160 -7.63 42.35 -1.79
CA ALA A 160 -8.72 41.65 -1.13
C ALA A 160 -9.22 40.45 -1.94
N MET A 161 -9.40 40.62 -3.24
CA MET A 161 -9.84 39.57 -4.16
C MET A 161 -8.83 38.44 -4.21
N VAL A 162 -7.54 38.73 -4.34
CA VAL A 162 -6.45 37.78 -4.33
C VAL A 162 -6.47 36.94 -3.05
N MET A 163 -6.58 37.58 -1.87
CA MET A 163 -6.60 36.87 -0.60
C MET A 163 -7.86 36.02 -0.43
N ALA A 164 -9.02 36.50 -0.83
CA ALA A 164 -10.28 35.77 -0.73
C ALA A 164 -10.31 34.57 -1.67
N LEU A 165 -9.85 34.71 -2.90
CA LEU A 165 -9.73 33.62 -3.88
C LEU A 165 -8.70 32.60 -3.45
N TYR A 166 -7.54 33.05 -2.94
CA TYR A 166 -6.53 32.12 -2.41
C TYR A 166 -7.08 31.27 -1.26
N ALA A 167 -7.76 31.87 -0.29
CA ALA A 167 -8.36 31.13 0.82
C ALA A 167 -9.46 30.16 0.35
N LEU A 168 -10.22 30.54 -0.69
CA LEU A 168 -11.20 29.66 -1.33
C LEU A 168 -10.51 28.45 -1.99
N ALA A 169 -9.40 28.68 -2.70
CA ALA A 169 -8.61 27.61 -3.30
C ALA A 169 -8.09 26.64 -2.24
N GLU A 170 -7.46 27.16 -1.18
CA GLU A 170 -6.94 26.36 -0.07
C GLU A 170 -8.05 25.48 0.55
N LEU A 171 -9.27 26.01 0.68
CA LEU A 171 -10.42 25.27 1.19
C LEU A 171 -10.87 24.14 0.25
N ILE A 172 -10.98 24.43 -1.06
CA ILE A 172 -11.39 23.43 -2.08
C ILE A 172 -10.33 22.33 -2.17
N GLU A 173 -9.07 22.72 -2.12
CA GLU A 173 -7.93 21.83 -2.13
C GLU A 173 -7.94 20.88 -0.92
N ALA A 174 -8.06 21.43 0.30
CA ALA A 174 -8.15 20.65 1.52
C ALA A 174 -9.28 19.60 1.45
N ARG A 175 -10.48 20.03 0.96
CA ARG A 175 -11.61 19.10 0.76
C ARG A 175 -11.35 18.03 -0.29
N SER A 176 -10.63 18.35 -1.34
CA SER A 176 -10.29 17.39 -2.40
C SER A 176 -9.31 16.33 -1.92
N VAL A 177 -8.31 16.74 -1.14
CA VAL A 177 -7.38 15.83 -0.46
C VAL A 177 -8.11 14.97 0.56
N ASP A 178 -9.00 15.57 1.37
CA ASP A 178 -9.82 14.82 2.33
C ASP A 178 -10.75 13.81 1.63
N ARG A 179 -11.26 14.14 0.42
CA ARG A 179 -12.07 13.20 -0.37
C ARG A 179 -11.26 12.00 -0.85
N ALA A 180 -10.01 12.20 -1.28
CA ALA A 180 -9.11 11.10 -1.63
C ALA A 180 -8.77 10.24 -0.40
N ARG A 181 -8.55 10.86 0.76
CA ARG A 181 -8.31 10.19 2.04
C ARG A 181 -9.55 9.45 2.57
N ASN A 182 -10.72 10.04 2.45
CA ASN A 182 -11.98 9.41 2.89
C ASN A 182 -12.32 8.17 2.06
N ALA A 183 -11.84 8.06 0.82
CA ALA A 183 -11.95 6.84 0.05
C ALA A 183 -11.18 5.66 0.71
N ILE A 184 -10.14 5.95 1.48
CA ILE A 184 -9.38 4.98 2.28
C ILE A 184 -10.06 4.77 3.65
N LYS A 185 -10.53 5.86 4.29
CA LYS A 185 -11.27 5.77 5.56
C LYS A 185 -12.54 4.92 5.45
N GLY A 186 -13.19 4.91 4.27
CA GLY A 186 -14.33 4.03 4.04
C GLY A 186 -14.01 2.54 4.20
N LEU A 187 -12.73 2.15 4.17
CA LEU A 187 -12.30 0.80 4.54
C LEU A 187 -12.32 0.59 6.08
N LEU A 188 -12.04 1.64 6.86
CA LEU A 188 -12.10 1.61 8.33
C LEU A 188 -13.52 1.41 8.86
N ASP A 189 -14.50 2.01 8.20
CA ASP A 189 -15.91 1.92 8.60
C ASP A 189 -16.52 0.53 8.30
N LEU A 190 -15.71 -0.41 7.79
CA LEU A 190 -16.15 -1.77 7.48
C LEU A 190 -16.10 -2.70 8.70
N ALA A 191 -15.22 -2.46 9.68
CA ALA A 191 -15.13 -3.28 10.89
C ALA A 191 -16.25 -2.93 11.87
N PRO A 192 -17.02 -3.91 12.39
CA PRO A 192 -18.00 -3.66 13.42
C PRO A 192 -17.34 -3.35 14.78
N ASP A 193 -17.89 -2.40 15.51
CA ASP A 193 -17.41 -2.07 16.86
C ASP A 193 -17.71 -3.16 17.90
N THR A 194 -18.64 -4.07 17.62
CA THR A 194 -19.13 -5.09 18.55
C THR A 194 -19.13 -6.49 17.94
N ALA A 195 -18.88 -7.49 18.78
CA ALA A 195 -18.92 -8.91 18.45
C ALA A 195 -19.86 -9.66 19.40
N GLU A 196 -20.56 -10.70 18.90
CA GLU A 196 -21.38 -11.59 19.73
C GLU A 196 -20.53 -12.78 20.19
N VAL A 197 -20.05 -12.70 21.43
CA VAL A 197 -19.06 -13.62 22.02
C VAL A 197 -19.73 -14.67 22.88
N ARG A 198 -19.30 -15.93 22.75
CA ARG A 198 -19.77 -17.03 23.61
C ARG A 198 -19.11 -16.98 24.99
N GLN A 199 -19.94 -16.92 26.04
CA GLN A 199 -19.47 -16.94 27.40
C GLN A 199 -19.18 -18.37 27.91
N PRO A 200 -18.38 -18.56 28.97
CA PRO A 200 -18.07 -19.90 29.51
C PRO A 200 -19.29 -20.74 29.89
N HIS A 201 -20.40 -20.08 30.22
CA HIS A 201 -21.67 -20.75 30.53
C HIS A 201 -22.57 -21.00 29.32
N GLY A 202 -22.05 -20.78 28.08
CA GLY A 202 -22.75 -21.08 26.83
C GLY A 202 -23.66 -19.97 26.31
N ALA A 203 -23.91 -18.91 27.06
CA ALA A 203 -24.72 -17.77 26.60
C ALA A 203 -23.93 -16.88 25.61
N TRP A 204 -24.68 -16.22 24.72
CA TRP A 204 -24.11 -15.25 23.79
C TRP A 204 -24.29 -13.84 24.35
N GLN A 205 -23.20 -13.06 24.34
CA GLN A 205 -23.19 -11.69 24.85
C GLN A 205 -22.50 -10.76 23.84
N GLN A 206 -23.05 -9.58 23.62
CA GLN A 206 -22.37 -8.54 22.88
C GLN A 206 -21.24 -7.94 23.70
N ALA A 207 -20.05 -7.89 23.10
CA ALA A 207 -18.85 -7.28 23.66
C ALA A 207 -18.24 -6.33 22.63
N ALA A 208 -17.46 -5.35 23.07
CA ALA A 208 -16.67 -4.52 22.15
C ALA A 208 -15.65 -5.40 21.43
N ALA A 209 -15.55 -5.31 20.10
CA ALA A 209 -14.62 -6.11 19.29
C ALA A 209 -13.16 -5.95 19.78
N ALA A 210 -12.78 -4.74 20.22
CA ALA A 210 -11.46 -4.45 20.79
C ALA A 210 -11.15 -5.19 22.11
N SER A 211 -12.17 -5.72 22.81
CA SER A 211 -12.01 -6.45 24.08
C SER A 211 -12.05 -7.96 23.93
N VAL A 212 -12.26 -8.47 22.72
CA VAL A 212 -12.33 -9.92 22.45
C VAL A 212 -10.94 -10.53 22.46
N ALA A 213 -10.76 -11.57 23.26
CA ALA A 213 -9.48 -12.28 23.37
C ALA A 213 -9.28 -13.26 22.21
N LEU A 214 -8.03 -13.65 21.99
CA LEU A 214 -7.69 -14.77 21.07
C LEU A 214 -8.39 -16.04 21.55
N ASP A 215 -8.70 -16.93 20.62
CA ASP A 215 -9.43 -18.20 20.81
C ASP A 215 -10.86 -18.06 21.32
N ALA A 216 -11.37 -16.84 21.52
CA ALA A 216 -12.79 -16.63 21.82
C ALA A 216 -13.67 -17.11 20.65
N VAL A 217 -14.85 -17.62 20.98
CA VAL A 217 -15.83 -18.03 19.96
C VAL A 217 -16.81 -16.88 19.71
N VAL A 218 -16.91 -16.50 18.45
CA VAL A 218 -17.78 -15.40 17.98
C VAL A 218 -18.82 -15.95 17.01
N ARG A 219 -20.08 -15.51 17.14
CA ARG A 219 -21.17 -15.85 16.22
C ARG A 219 -21.43 -14.71 15.25
N ILE A 220 -21.58 -15.06 13.98
CA ILE A 220 -21.87 -14.14 12.89
C ILE A 220 -23.17 -14.55 12.23
N ARG A 221 -24.18 -13.69 12.33
CA ARG A 221 -25.50 -13.92 11.76
C ARG A 221 -25.52 -13.56 10.26
N PRO A 222 -26.49 -14.11 9.48
CA PRO A 222 -26.71 -13.66 8.11
C PRO A 222 -26.90 -12.14 8.02
N GLY A 223 -26.27 -11.51 7.04
CA GLY A 223 -26.25 -10.05 6.85
C GLY A 223 -25.32 -9.29 7.78
N ALA A 224 -24.73 -9.93 8.80
CA ALA A 224 -23.80 -9.30 9.71
C ALA A 224 -22.38 -9.23 9.14
N ARG A 225 -21.63 -8.21 9.55
CA ARG A 225 -20.20 -8.12 9.25
C ARG A 225 -19.39 -8.96 10.22
N VAL A 226 -18.31 -9.54 9.73
CA VAL A 226 -17.32 -10.28 10.54
C VAL A 226 -16.53 -9.26 11.37
N PRO A 227 -16.50 -9.38 12.71
CA PRO A 227 -15.91 -8.36 13.57
C PRO A 227 -14.40 -8.51 13.82
N LEU A 228 -13.82 -9.67 13.51
CA LEU A 228 -12.42 -10.02 13.76
C LEU A 228 -11.99 -11.12 12.78
N ASP A 229 -10.69 -11.30 12.60
CA ASP A 229 -10.19 -12.47 11.85
C ASP A 229 -10.36 -13.75 12.67
N GLY A 230 -10.73 -14.84 12.00
CA GLY A 230 -10.93 -16.13 12.68
C GLY A 230 -11.09 -17.30 11.71
N VAL A 231 -11.23 -18.50 12.30
CA VAL A 231 -11.47 -19.74 11.56
C VAL A 231 -12.86 -20.26 11.91
N VAL A 232 -13.62 -20.67 10.91
CA VAL A 232 -14.96 -21.24 11.08
C VAL A 232 -14.86 -22.57 11.84
N ILE A 233 -15.59 -22.70 12.94
CA ILE A 233 -15.69 -23.91 13.76
C ILE A 233 -17.05 -24.60 13.64
N ALA A 234 -18.09 -23.87 13.23
CA ALA A 234 -19.41 -24.42 12.99
C ALA A 234 -20.20 -23.58 11.96
N GLY A 235 -21.05 -24.20 11.18
CA GLY A 235 -21.86 -23.57 10.14
C GLY A 235 -21.26 -23.64 8.76
N ALA A 236 -22.05 -23.21 7.77
CA ALA A 236 -21.65 -22.98 6.38
C ALA A 236 -22.40 -21.79 5.81
N SER A 237 -21.74 -20.94 5.04
CA SER A 237 -22.34 -19.74 4.43
C SER A 237 -21.51 -19.22 3.27
N ALA A 238 -22.15 -18.45 2.39
CA ALA A 238 -21.44 -17.60 1.46
C ALA A 238 -21.01 -16.30 2.17
N VAL A 239 -19.80 -15.83 1.93
CA VAL A 239 -19.24 -14.61 2.53
C VAL A 239 -18.74 -13.67 1.45
N ASN A 240 -19.26 -12.45 1.42
CA ASN A 240 -18.77 -11.40 0.54
C ASN A 240 -17.48 -10.81 1.11
N GLN A 241 -16.37 -11.08 0.45
CA GLN A 241 -15.01 -10.65 0.85
C GLN A 241 -14.49 -9.44 0.06
N ALA A 242 -15.34 -8.79 -0.72
CA ALA A 242 -14.94 -7.67 -1.61
C ALA A 242 -14.19 -6.54 -0.89
N SER A 243 -14.49 -6.32 0.40
CA SER A 243 -13.83 -5.32 1.24
C SER A 243 -12.33 -5.59 1.49
N VAL A 244 -11.91 -6.86 1.46
CA VAL A 244 -10.55 -7.30 1.76
C VAL A 244 -9.84 -7.79 0.50
N THR A 245 -10.50 -8.64 -0.28
CA THR A 245 -9.90 -9.29 -1.45
C THR A 245 -10.11 -8.50 -2.75
N GLY A 246 -11.09 -7.59 -2.77
CA GLY A 246 -11.52 -6.87 -3.97
C GLY A 246 -12.31 -7.73 -4.97
N GLU A 247 -12.76 -8.93 -4.58
CA GLU A 247 -13.57 -9.81 -5.41
C GLU A 247 -15.06 -9.67 -5.07
N SER A 248 -15.88 -9.37 -6.09
CA SER A 248 -17.32 -9.12 -5.89
C SER A 248 -18.14 -10.38 -5.71
N MET A 249 -17.63 -11.55 -6.09
CA MET A 249 -18.34 -12.83 -5.95
C MET A 249 -18.21 -13.34 -4.50
N PRO A 250 -19.32 -13.66 -3.82
CA PRO A 250 -19.27 -14.30 -2.52
C PRO A 250 -18.56 -15.65 -2.58
N VAL A 251 -17.80 -15.97 -1.54
CA VAL A 251 -17.03 -17.22 -1.40
C VAL A 251 -17.71 -18.12 -0.38
N ASP A 252 -17.96 -19.37 -0.74
CA ASP A 252 -18.49 -20.36 0.20
C ASP A 252 -17.48 -20.69 1.29
N LYS A 253 -17.94 -20.65 2.54
CA LYS A 253 -17.14 -20.91 3.76
C LYS A 253 -17.76 -22.04 4.56
N THR A 254 -16.89 -22.96 4.95
CA THR A 254 -17.21 -24.16 5.76
C THR A 254 -16.26 -24.27 6.95
N VAL A 255 -16.47 -25.27 7.78
CA VAL A 255 -15.60 -25.51 8.94
C VAL A 255 -14.14 -25.70 8.50
N GLY A 256 -13.25 -24.94 9.14
CA GLY A 256 -11.82 -24.87 8.82
C GLY A 256 -11.40 -23.71 7.94
N ASP A 257 -12.34 -23.02 7.30
CA ASP A 257 -12.04 -21.86 6.44
C ASP A 257 -11.82 -20.58 7.23
N THR A 258 -10.95 -19.71 6.71
CA THR A 258 -10.64 -18.41 7.33
C THR A 258 -11.69 -17.36 6.97
N LEU A 259 -12.07 -16.56 7.96
CA LEU A 259 -12.90 -15.35 7.83
C LEU A 259 -12.06 -14.12 8.14
N PHE A 260 -12.29 -13.05 7.39
CA PHE A 260 -11.59 -11.79 7.55
C PHE A 260 -12.50 -10.70 8.12
N ASP A 261 -11.95 -9.87 8.99
CA ASP A 261 -12.59 -8.69 9.54
C ASP A 261 -13.18 -7.77 8.44
N GLY A 262 -14.38 -7.23 8.68
CA GLY A 262 -15.06 -6.31 7.76
C GLY A 262 -15.76 -6.98 6.55
N THR A 263 -15.63 -8.32 6.37
CA THR A 263 -16.38 -9.08 5.34
C THR A 263 -17.84 -9.27 5.76
N ILE A 264 -18.73 -9.55 4.82
CA ILE A 264 -20.17 -9.68 5.10
C ILE A 264 -20.60 -11.13 4.97
N ASN A 265 -21.18 -11.69 6.02
CA ASN A 265 -21.78 -13.02 6.01
C ASN A 265 -23.16 -12.95 5.33
N ASP A 266 -23.43 -13.82 4.35
CA ASP A 266 -24.62 -13.67 3.48
C ASP A 266 -25.79 -14.53 3.93
N THR A 267 -25.66 -15.87 3.96
CA THR A 267 -26.82 -16.78 4.01
C THR A 267 -26.97 -17.58 5.29
N GLY A 268 -25.88 -18.10 5.85
CA GLY A 268 -25.90 -19.00 7.02
C GLY A 268 -25.36 -18.35 8.29
N THR A 269 -25.70 -18.90 9.47
CA THR A 269 -25.03 -18.50 10.71
C THR A 269 -23.68 -19.21 10.80
N LEU A 270 -22.62 -18.46 11.08
CA LEU A 270 -21.28 -18.99 11.29
C LEU A 270 -20.85 -18.80 12.73
N GLU A 271 -20.17 -19.80 13.29
CA GLU A 271 -19.39 -19.66 14.51
C GLU A 271 -17.91 -19.75 14.16
N MET A 272 -17.13 -18.81 14.62
CA MET A 272 -15.69 -18.77 14.37
C MET A 272 -14.91 -18.67 15.68
N ARG A 273 -13.68 -19.19 15.65
CA ARG A 273 -12.67 -18.97 16.67
C ARG A 273 -11.76 -17.84 16.23
N VAL A 274 -11.61 -16.84 17.10
CA VAL A 274 -10.80 -15.64 16.83
C VAL A 274 -9.32 -16.00 16.75
N THR A 275 -8.63 -15.55 15.70
CA THR A 275 -7.20 -15.79 15.46
C THR A 275 -6.35 -14.53 15.54
N ALA A 276 -6.97 -13.34 15.48
CA ALA A 276 -6.25 -12.06 15.59
C ALA A 276 -7.01 -11.07 16.48
N THR A 277 -6.29 -10.29 17.26
CA THR A 277 -6.86 -9.17 18.03
C THR A 277 -7.30 -8.03 17.10
N ALA A 278 -8.21 -7.18 17.53
CA ALA A 278 -8.75 -6.08 16.73
C ALA A 278 -7.69 -5.11 16.17
N SER A 279 -6.55 -4.95 16.85
CA SER A 279 -5.43 -4.14 16.37
C SER A 279 -4.55 -4.84 15.32
N ASN A 280 -4.69 -6.16 15.17
CA ASN A 280 -3.85 -6.99 14.30
C ASN A 280 -4.66 -7.82 13.29
N THR A 281 -5.92 -7.46 13.03
CA THR A 281 -6.74 -8.07 11.98
C THR A 281 -6.16 -7.73 10.60
N THR A 282 -6.49 -8.54 9.61
CA THR A 282 -6.10 -8.30 8.22
C THR A 282 -6.51 -6.90 7.76
N LEU A 283 -7.71 -6.44 8.10
CA LEU A 283 -8.18 -5.09 7.78
C LEU A 283 -7.35 -4.02 8.51
N ALA A 284 -7.02 -4.19 9.79
CA ALA A 284 -6.16 -3.28 10.54
C ALA A 284 -4.76 -3.17 9.92
N ARG A 285 -4.18 -4.29 9.48
CA ARG A 285 -2.88 -4.33 8.78
C ARG A 285 -2.93 -3.60 7.42
N ILE A 286 -4.01 -3.78 6.65
CA ILE A 286 -4.24 -3.03 5.40
C ILE A 286 -4.21 -1.53 5.68
N ILE A 287 -4.93 -1.09 6.70
CA ILE A 287 -5.02 0.32 7.08
C ILE A 287 -3.64 0.86 7.46
N HIS A 288 -2.91 0.17 8.34
CA HIS A 288 -1.57 0.55 8.75
C HIS A 288 -0.60 0.66 7.57
N ALA A 289 -0.64 -0.30 6.65
CA ALA A 289 0.22 -0.25 5.47
C ALA A 289 -0.12 0.93 4.55
N VAL A 290 -1.40 1.24 4.35
CA VAL A 290 -1.82 2.43 3.57
C VAL A 290 -1.43 3.73 4.28
N GLU A 291 -1.52 3.80 5.60
CA GLU A 291 -1.06 4.96 6.38
C GLU A 291 0.46 5.14 6.29
N GLN A 292 1.23 4.07 6.40
CA GLN A 292 2.69 4.10 6.20
C GLN A 292 3.07 4.52 4.78
N ALA A 293 2.32 4.03 3.78
CA ALA A 293 2.52 4.38 2.37
C ALA A 293 2.37 5.88 2.12
N GLN A 294 1.46 6.55 2.83
CA GLN A 294 1.28 8.01 2.73
C GLN A 294 2.44 8.80 3.32
N GLY A 295 3.18 8.23 4.27
CA GLY A 295 4.37 8.83 4.88
C GLY A 295 5.62 8.74 4.01
N SER A 296 5.69 7.86 3.03
CA SER A 296 6.83 7.70 2.13
C SER A 296 6.73 8.67 0.95
N ARG A 297 7.76 9.52 0.74
CA ARG A 297 7.79 10.48 -0.38
C ARG A 297 8.11 9.79 -1.69
N ALA A 298 7.18 9.86 -2.63
CA ALA A 298 7.37 9.37 -3.98
C ALA A 298 8.47 10.16 -4.74
N PRO A 299 9.17 9.55 -5.71
CA PRO A 299 10.23 10.21 -6.49
C PRO A 299 9.79 11.51 -7.15
N THR A 300 8.59 11.53 -7.74
CA THR A 300 8.02 12.74 -8.36
C THR A 300 7.79 13.84 -7.31
N GLN A 301 7.37 13.50 -6.09
CA GLN A 301 7.20 14.47 -5.01
C GLN A 301 8.55 15.07 -4.59
N GLN A 302 9.59 14.25 -4.45
CA GLN A 302 10.95 14.74 -4.16
C GLN A 302 11.47 15.67 -5.26
N PHE A 303 11.19 15.35 -6.53
CA PHE A 303 11.53 16.21 -7.66
C PHE A 303 10.82 17.57 -7.56
N VAL A 304 9.51 17.57 -7.29
CA VAL A 304 8.72 18.80 -7.15
C VAL A 304 9.20 19.64 -5.97
N ASP A 305 9.53 19.04 -4.83
CA ASP A 305 10.08 19.74 -3.66
C ASP A 305 11.43 20.40 -3.97
N LYS A 306 12.34 19.68 -4.65
CA LYS A 306 13.63 20.23 -5.09
C LYS A 306 13.46 21.35 -6.12
N PHE A 307 12.57 21.16 -7.08
CA PHE A 307 12.25 22.17 -8.07
C PHE A 307 11.71 23.45 -7.40
N ALA A 308 10.73 23.34 -6.50
CA ALA A 308 10.16 24.46 -5.78
C ALA A 308 11.19 25.21 -4.93
N ALA A 309 12.13 24.48 -4.30
CA ALA A 309 13.19 25.06 -3.49
C ALA A 309 14.16 25.97 -4.29
N ILE A 310 14.35 25.67 -5.57
CA ILE A 310 15.21 26.48 -6.47
C ILE A 310 14.38 27.54 -7.20
N TYR A 311 13.23 27.14 -7.72
CA TYR A 311 12.37 27.99 -8.54
C TYR A 311 11.85 29.21 -7.78
N THR A 312 11.38 29.03 -6.54
CA THR A 312 10.78 30.14 -5.75
C THR A 312 11.75 31.28 -5.46
N PRO A 313 13.00 31.04 -4.97
CA PRO A 313 13.99 32.10 -4.83
C PRO A 313 14.38 32.79 -6.16
N VAL A 314 14.49 32.05 -7.24
CA VAL A 314 14.82 32.60 -8.57
C VAL A 314 13.74 33.56 -9.05
N VAL A 315 12.47 33.16 -8.92
CA VAL A 315 11.34 34.02 -9.29
C VAL A 315 11.24 35.26 -8.37
N PHE A 316 11.49 35.09 -7.08
CA PHE A 316 11.53 36.20 -6.16
C PHE A 316 12.62 37.23 -6.57
N ALA A 317 13.83 36.76 -6.89
CA ALA A 317 14.90 37.60 -7.38
C ALA A 317 14.54 38.28 -8.70
N LEU A 318 13.87 37.56 -9.63
CA LEU A 318 13.37 38.15 -10.88
C LEU A 318 12.32 39.22 -10.64
N ALA A 319 11.37 39.03 -9.71
CA ALA A 319 10.39 40.03 -9.34
C ALA A 319 11.03 41.26 -8.77
N VAL A 320 12.05 41.13 -7.89
CA VAL A 320 12.83 42.25 -7.38
C VAL A 320 13.56 42.98 -8.52
N ALA A 321 14.18 42.20 -9.43
CA ALA A 321 14.83 42.80 -10.60
C ALA A 321 13.84 43.59 -11.50
N VAL A 322 12.65 43.09 -11.74
CA VAL A 322 11.59 43.79 -12.47
C VAL A 322 11.21 45.05 -11.73
N ALA A 323 10.97 45.01 -10.43
CA ALA A 323 10.61 46.17 -9.64
C ALA A 323 11.66 47.29 -9.71
N VAL A 324 12.95 46.93 -9.70
CA VAL A 324 14.07 47.89 -9.64
C VAL A 324 14.53 48.34 -11.02
N LEU A 325 14.66 47.44 -12.00
CA LEU A 325 15.26 47.73 -13.28
C LEU A 325 14.25 48.29 -14.30
N MET A 326 12.97 47.89 -14.21
CA MET A 326 11.99 48.29 -15.22
C MET A 326 11.77 49.82 -15.28
N PRO A 327 11.71 50.58 -14.18
CA PRO A 327 11.63 52.02 -14.23
C PRO A 327 12.76 52.69 -15.00
N TRP A 328 13.97 52.10 -14.94
CA TRP A 328 15.17 52.63 -15.59
C TRP A 328 15.29 52.20 -17.07
N LEU A 329 14.80 51.02 -17.43
CA LEU A 329 14.98 50.46 -18.76
C LEU A 329 13.82 50.84 -19.71
N VAL A 330 12.62 50.99 -19.21
CA VAL A 330 11.37 51.15 -20.01
C VAL A 330 10.63 52.45 -19.67
N ASP A 331 11.16 53.31 -18.79
CA ASP A 331 10.63 54.60 -18.37
C ASP A 331 9.16 54.52 -17.85
N VAL A 332 8.88 53.51 -17.03
CA VAL A 332 7.57 53.31 -16.37
C VAL A 332 7.62 53.80 -14.93
N ALA A 333 6.45 54.21 -14.42
CA ALA A 333 6.33 54.63 -13.01
C ALA A 333 6.71 53.51 -12.03
N TRP A 334 7.38 53.84 -10.92
CA TRP A 334 7.78 52.89 -9.88
C TRP A 334 6.61 52.06 -9.34
N THR A 335 5.42 52.65 -9.23
CA THR A 335 4.20 51.98 -8.80
C THR A 335 3.75 50.91 -9.79
N GLN A 336 3.89 51.14 -11.11
CA GLN A 336 3.60 50.19 -12.16
C GLN A 336 4.61 49.04 -12.19
N ALA A 337 5.90 49.37 -12.04
CA ALA A 337 6.94 48.34 -11.99
C ALA A 337 6.77 47.43 -10.75
N LEU A 338 6.47 48.01 -9.59
CA LEU A 338 6.18 47.26 -8.38
C LEU A 338 4.93 46.41 -8.54
N TYR A 339 3.83 46.95 -9.14
CA TYR A 339 2.62 46.17 -9.42
C TYR A 339 2.92 44.96 -10.32
N LYS A 340 3.66 45.13 -11.41
CA LYS A 340 4.06 44.01 -12.29
C LYS A 340 4.91 42.98 -11.56
N ALA A 341 5.81 43.40 -10.68
CA ALA A 341 6.61 42.50 -9.85
C ALA A 341 5.73 41.68 -8.88
N LEU A 342 4.71 42.30 -8.29
CA LEU A 342 3.77 41.61 -7.39
C LEU A 342 2.89 40.60 -8.17
N VAL A 343 2.40 40.98 -9.36
CA VAL A 343 1.69 40.05 -10.26
C VAL A 343 2.56 38.87 -10.64
N LEU A 344 3.85 39.11 -10.93
CA LEU A 344 4.82 38.08 -11.23
C LEU A 344 4.97 37.09 -10.05
N LEU A 345 5.08 37.57 -8.80
CA LEU A 345 5.16 36.73 -7.62
C LEU A 345 3.93 35.84 -7.44
N VAL A 346 2.75 36.34 -7.72
CA VAL A 346 1.50 35.56 -7.63
C VAL A 346 1.44 34.48 -8.69
N ILE A 347 1.72 34.79 -9.96
CA ILE A 347 1.72 33.81 -11.07
C ILE A 347 2.73 32.71 -10.83
N ALA A 348 3.87 33.07 -10.28
CA ALA A 348 4.99 32.15 -10.11
C ALA A 348 4.86 31.19 -8.91
N CYS A 349 3.80 31.28 -8.10
CA CYS A 349 3.56 30.32 -7.04
C CYS A 349 3.41 28.89 -7.62
N PRO A 350 4.20 27.88 -7.24
CA PRO A 350 4.08 26.53 -7.78
C PRO A 350 2.94 25.71 -7.13
N CYS A 351 1.82 26.36 -6.72
CA CYS A 351 0.75 25.76 -5.93
C CYS A 351 0.16 24.51 -6.58
N ALA A 352 -0.28 24.61 -7.83
CA ALA A 352 -0.86 23.49 -8.58
C ALA A 352 0.10 22.27 -8.69
N LEU A 353 1.40 22.55 -8.84
CA LEU A 353 2.40 21.49 -8.99
C LEU A 353 2.62 20.73 -7.67
N VAL A 354 2.70 21.44 -6.54
CA VAL A 354 2.93 20.87 -5.22
C VAL A 354 1.77 19.96 -4.78
N ILE A 355 0.54 20.32 -5.17
CA ILE A 355 -0.68 19.61 -4.77
C ILE A 355 -1.01 18.44 -5.69
N ALA A 356 -0.72 18.56 -6.98
CA ALA A 356 -1.04 17.54 -7.98
C ALA A 356 -0.46 16.17 -7.65
N THR A 357 0.79 16.13 -7.14
CA THR A 357 1.53 14.90 -6.88
C THR A 357 0.90 14.08 -5.75
N PRO A 358 0.73 14.60 -4.51
CA PRO A 358 0.16 13.79 -3.42
C PRO A 358 -1.28 13.37 -3.71
N VAL A 359 -2.11 14.22 -4.33
CA VAL A 359 -3.49 13.85 -4.69
C VAL A 359 -3.52 12.68 -5.66
N THR A 360 -2.67 12.70 -6.70
CA THR A 360 -2.60 11.62 -7.70
C THR A 360 -2.10 10.33 -7.09
N VAL A 361 -1.03 10.36 -6.29
CA VAL A 361 -0.44 9.19 -5.64
C VAL A 361 -1.41 8.57 -4.63
N VAL A 362 -2.02 9.37 -3.76
CA VAL A 362 -3.02 8.88 -2.78
C VAL A 362 -4.23 8.27 -3.48
N SER A 363 -4.70 8.89 -4.57
CA SER A 363 -5.80 8.33 -5.37
C SER A 363 -5.41 7.00 -6.02
N GLY A 364 -4.18 6.87 -6.51
CA GLY A 364 -3.64 5.62 -7.06
C GLY A 364 -3.51 4.52 -6.00
N LEU A 365 -2.99 4.84 -4.81
CA LEU A 365 -2.91 3.91 -3.67
C LEU A 365 -4.31 3.43 -3.24
N ALA A 366 -5.29 4.33 -3.17
CA ALA A 366 -6.67 3.99 -2.86
C ALA A 366 -7.31 3.08 -3.93
N ALA A 367 -7.00 3.32 -5.21
CA ALA A 367 -7.46 2.47 -6.31
C ALA A 367 -6.81 1.07 -6.28
N ALA A 368 -5.54 0.97 -5.87
CA ALA A 368 -4.83 -0.30 -5.66
C ALA A 368 -5.47 -1.10 -4.51
N ALA A 369 -5.65 -0.45 -3.35
CA ALA A 369 -6.23 -1.07 -2.16
C ALA A 369 -7.62 -1.66 -2.41
N ARG A 370 -8.49 -0.96 -3.16
CA ARG A 370 -9.82 -1.47 -3.56
C ARG A 370 -9.77 -2.72 -4.43
N ARG A 371 -8.63 -3.02 -5.07
CA ARG A 371 -8.39 -4.23 -5.88
C ARG A 371 -7.68 -5.33 -5.10
N GLY A 372 -7.54 -5.18 -3.78
CA GLY A 372 -6.77 -6.10 -2.97
C GLY A 372 -5.26 -6.03 -3.22
N ILE A 373 -4.74 -4.91 -3.76
CA ILE A 373 -3.32 -4.65 -3.96
C ILE A 373 -2.88 -3.63 -2.91
N LEU A 374 -2.21 -4.09 -1.88
CA LEU A 374 -1.70 -3.25 -0.81
C LEU A 374 -0.27 -2.81 -1.12
N ILE A 375 -0.04 -1.51 -1.29
CA ILE A 375 1.27 -0.94 -1.63
C ILE A 375 1.79 -0.15 -0.44
N LYS A 376 2.97 -0.48 0.09
CA LYS A 376 3.56 0.15 1.28
C LYS A 376 4.27 1.49 1.03
N GLY A 377 4.13 2.06 -0.17
CA GLY A 377 4.72 3.36 -0.47
C GLY A 377 4.39 3.91 -1.84
N GLY A 378 4.23 5.24 -1.93
CA GLY A 378 4.08 5.93 -3.21
C GLY A 378 5.27 5.68 -4.17
N VAL A 379 6.44 5.40 -3.61
CA VAL A 379 7.65 5.01 -4.36
C VAL A 379 7.36 3.78 -5.21
N TYR A 380 6.82 2.73 -4.62
CA TYR A 380 6.56 1.46 -5.31
C TYR A 380 5.45 1.58 -6.34
N LEU A 381 4.41 2.40 -6.06
CA LEU A 381 3.39 2.73 -7.06
C LEU A 381 3.97 3.46 -8.26
N GLU A 382 4.89 4.41 -8.05
CA GLU A 382 5.51 5.14 -9.15
C GLU A 382 6.54 4.29 -9.92
N THR A 383 7.27 3.38 -9.26
CA THR A 383 8.35 2.61 -9.89
C THR A 383 7.91 1.29 -10.52
N ALA A 384 6.78 0.72 -10.11
CA ALA A 384 6.32 -0.57 -10.61
C ALA A 384 6.16 -0.64 -12.15
N HIS A 385 5.92 0.49 -12.84
CA HIS A 385 5.86 0.54 -14.31
C HIS A 385 7.21 0.26 -14.99
N GLN A 386 8.32 0.33 -14.24
CA GLN A 386 9.68 0.11 -14.74
C GLN A 386 10.14 -1.34 -14.58
N ILE A 387 9.35 -2.21 -13.95
CA ILE A 387 9.66 -3.64 -13.83
C ILE A 387 9.92 -4.22 -15.20
N LYS A 388 11.11 -4.86 -15.37
CA LYS A 388 11.55 -5.53 -16.59
C LYS A 388 11.58 -7.04 -16.44
N ALA A 389 11.91 -7.54 -15.25
CA ALA A 389 11.87 -8.95 -14.93
C ALA A 389 11.08 -9.16 -13.62
N ILE A 390 10.47 -10.32 -13.51
CA ILE A 390 9.78 -10.74 -12.31
C ILE A 390 10.14 -12.18 -11.98
N ALA A 391 10.76 -12.36 -10.82
CA ALA A 391 11.02 -13.67 -10.27
C ALA A 391 9.78 -14.14 -9.50
N LEU A 392 9.34 -15.35 -9.76
CA LEU A 392 8.14 -15.95 -9.21
C LEU A 392 8.53 -17.22 -8.45
N ASP A 393 8.18 -17.31 -7.17
CA ASP A 393 8.23 -18.60 -6.50
C ASP A 393 7.18 -19.54 -7.12
N LYS A 394 7.41 -20.85 -7.01
CA LYS A 394 6.47 -21.85 -7.53
C LYS A 394 5.28 -22.03 -6.60
N THR A 395 5.58 -22.44 -5.36
CA THR A 395 4.59 -22.96 -4.40
C THR A 395 3.77 -21.81 -3.79
N GLY A 396 2.42 -21.92 -3.80
CA GLY A 396 1.55 -20.87 -3.26
C GLY A 396 1.46 -19.63 -4.17
N THR A 397 2.40 -19.43 -5.09
CA THR A 397 2.44 -18.31 -6.03
C THR A 397 1.87 -18.70 -7.40
N ILE A 398 2.59 -19.55 -8.15
CA ILE A 398 2.14 -20.06 -9.47
C ILE A 398 1.13 -21.18 -9.28
N THR A 399 1.33 -22.01 -8.23
CA THR A 399 0.49 -23.15 -7.88
C THR A 399 -0.39 -22.82 -6.67
N GLU A 400 -1.37 -23.68 -6.38
CA GLU A 400 -2.32 -23.51 -5.26
C GLU A 400 -1.66 -23.57 -3.88
N GLY A 401 -0.41 -24.08 -3.78
CA GLY A 401 0.26 -24.33 -2.50
C GLY A 401 -0.39 -25.45 -1.68
N ARG A 402 -1.22 -26.24 -2.32
CA ARG A 402 -1.96 -27.38 -1.74
C ARG A 402 -1.60 -28.66 -2.46
N PRO A 403 -0.39 -29.20 -2.24
CA PRO A 403 0.03 -30.45 -2.88
C PRO A 403 -0.93 -31.57 -2.51
N ARG A 404 -1.22 -32.45 -3.48
CA ARG A 404 -2.09 -33.60 -3.32
C ARG A 404 -1.36 -34.86 -3.74
N LEU A 405 -1.60 -35.99 -3.03
CA LEU A 405 -1.11 -37.30 -3.41
C LEU A 405 -1.85 -37.74 -4.70
N VAL A 406 -1.10 -37.91 -5.79
CA VAL A 406 -1.68 -38.26 -7.13
C VAL A 406 -1.36 -39.67 -7.57
N ALA A 407 -0.30 -40.27 -7.03
CA ALA A 407 0.03 -41.66 -7.29
C ALA A 407 0.75 -42.32 -6.09
N THR A 408 0.49 -43.58 -5.91
CA THR A 408 1.12 -44.44 -4.89
C THR A 408 1.52 -45.73 -5.53
N GLU A 409 2.79 -46.07 -5.49
CA GLU A 409 3.34 -47.33 -6.01
C GLU A 409 4.04 -48.07 -4.89
N VAL A 410 3.50 -49.22 -4.50
CA VAL A 410 4.20 -50.16 -3.59
C VAL A 410 5.13 -51.03 -4.42
N LEU A 411 6.40 -51.06 -4.03
CA LEU A 411 7.43 -51.75 -4.76
C LEU A 411 7.49 -53.23 -4.29
N PRO A 412 7.83 -54.18 -5.19
CA PRO A 412 8.02 -55.58 -4.79
C PRO A 412 9.21 -55.71 -3.85
N SER A 413 9.06 -56.56 -2.83
CA SER A 413 10.18 -56.89 -1.93
C SER A 413 11.32 -57.55 -2.72
N PRO A 414 12.60 -57.18 -2.45
CA PRO A 414 13.74 -57.85 -3.08
C PRO A 414 13.74 -59.36 -2.81
N GLU A 415 14.30 -60.14 -3.75
CA GLU A 415 14.44 -61.58 -3.61
C GLU A 415 15.20 -61.91 -2.32
N GLY A 416 14.60 -62.80 -1.49
CA GLY A 416 15.16 -63.21 -0.21
C GLY A 416 14.60 -62.54 1.05
N ASN A 417 13.80 -61.51 0.93
CA ASN A 417 13.11 -60.87 2.07
C ASN A 417 11.64 -61.32 2.15
N ALA A 418 11.10 -61.46 3.37
CA ALA A 418 9.68 -61.73 3.56
C ALA A 418 8.85 -60.57 2.96
N PRO A 419 7.81 -60.84 2.15
CA PRO A 419 7.00 -59.82 1.54
C PRO A 419 6.24 -59.05 2.63
N VAL A 420 6.45 -57.73 2.69
CA VAL A 420 5.65 -56.83 3.56
C VAL A 420 4.33 -56.56 2.87
N ALA A 421 3.21 -56.75 3.57
CA ALA A 421 1.91 -56.49 3.01
C ALA A 421 1.76 -55.01 2.60
N SER A 422 1.24 -54.74 1.41
CA SER A 422 1.08 -53.38 0.89
C SER A 422 0.32 -52.45 1.86
N ALA A 423 -0.70 -52.98 2.56
CA ALA A 423 -1.42 -52.24 3.58
C ALA A 423 -0.53 -51.81 4.77
N GLN A 424 0.48 -52.58 5.10
CA GLN A 424 1.43 -52.26 6.16
C GLN A 424 2.41 -51.17 5.72
N VAL A 425 2.91 -51.26 4.48
CA VAL A 425 3.77 -50.21 3.87
C VAL A 425 3.07 -48.87 3.85
N LEU A 426 1.81 -48.85 3.41
CA LEU A 426 1.02 -47.61 3.36
C LEU A 426 0.71 -47.03 4.75
N ARG A 427 0.47 -47.88 5.75
CA ARG A 427 0.32 -47.44 7.15
C ARG A 427 1.60 -46.78 7.66
N TRP A 428 2.76 -47.42 7.48
CA TRP A 428 4.05 -46.86 7.89
C TRP A 428 4.33 -45.51 7.23
N ALA A 429 4.02 -45.37 5.92
CA ALA A 429 4.16 -44.11 5.21
C ALA A 429 3.23 -43.03 5.79
N GLY A 430 1.96 -43.36 6.07
CA GLY A 430 0.99 -42.46 6.66
C GLY A 430 1.39 -42.01 8.06
N ASP A 431 1.87 -42.90 8.90
CA ASP A 431 2.33 -42.62 10.26
C ASP A 431 3.58 -41.70 10.24
N LEU A 432 4.61 -42.02 9.43
CA LEU A 432 5.78 -41.14 9.28
C LEU A 432 5.41 -39.76 8.74
N ALA A 433 4.63 -39.72 7.69
CA ALA A 433 4.19 -38.47 7.03
C ALA A 433 3.32 -37.60 7.96
N GLY A 434 2.45 -38.22 8.77
CA GLY A 434 1.57 -37.55 9.72
C GLY A 434 2.28 -36.86 10.88
N HIS A 435 3.54 -37.24 11.19
CA HIS A 435 4.35 -36.56 12.21
C HIS A 435 5.21 -35.40 11.66
N SER A 436 5.06 -35.07 10.37
CA SER A 436 5.81 -34.00 9.71
C SER A 436 4.89 -32.87 9.26
N ASP A 437 5.29 -31.66 9.58
CA ASP A 437 4.58 -30.44 9.12
C ASP A 437 4.89 -30.04 7.67
N HIS A 438 5.77 -30.78 7.00
CA HIS A 438 6.16 -30.49 5.62
C HIS A 438 4.96 -30.68 4.67
N PRO A 439 4.68 -29.76 3.72
CA PRO A 439 3.51 -29.82 2.83
C PRO A 439 3.38 -31.13 2.05
N VAL A 440 4.48 -31.68 1.55
CA VAL A 440 4.51 -32.95 0.84
C VAL A 440 4.15 -34.10 1.78
N SER A 441 4.67 -34.12 3.00
CA SER A 441 4.35 -35.15 3.99
C SER A 441 2.86 -35.09 4.36
N ARG A 442 2.32 -33.92 4.62
CA ARG A 442 0.87 -33.72 4.88
C ARG A 442 0.02 -34.26 3.72
N ALA A 443 0.40 -33.95 2.48
CA ALA A 443 -0.32 -34.44 1.28
C ALA A 443 -0.32 -35.97 1.21
N ILE A 444 0.80 -36.64 1.54
CA ILE A 444 0.89 -38.09 1.60
C ILE A 444 0.00 -38.65 2.73
N ALA A 445 0.09 -38.10 3.94
CA ALA A 445 -0.73 -38.52 5.07
C ALA A 445 -2.23 -38.41 4.80
N GLN A 446 -2.66 -37.26 4.30
CA GLN A 446 -4.08 -36.97 3.95
C GLN A 446 -4.57 -37.89 2.81
N GLY A 447 -3.77 -38.03 1.75
CA GLY A 447 -4.12 -38.87 0.61
C GLY A 447 -4.28 -40.34 0.99
N LEU A 448 -3.37 -40.87 1.84
CA LEU A 448 -3.43 -42.22 2.33
C LEU A 448 -4.61 -42.43 3.32
N ALA A 449 -4.89 -41.47 4.20
CA ALA A 449 -6.04 -41.52 5.09
C ALA A 449 -7.38 -41.53 4.31
N ALA A 450 -7.50 -40.68 3.31
CA ALA A 450 -8.67 -40.64 2.44
C ALA A 450 -8.91 -41.97 1.67
N ALA A 451 -7.82 -42.57 1.16
CA ALA A 451 -7.89 -43.87 0.48
C ALA A 451 -8.31 -45.01 1.41
N GLN A 452 -8.10 -44.87 2.73
CA GLN A 452 -8.47 -45.85 3.76
C GLN A 452 -9.85 -45.54 4.40
N GLY A 453 -10.53 -44.51 3.97
CA GLY A 453 -11.86 -44.09 4.49
C GLY A 453 -11.80 -43.53 5.92
N ALA A 454 -10.61 -43.07 6.38
CA ALA A 454 -10.45 -42.43 7.67
C ALA A 454 -10.92 -40.99 7.62
N ALA A 455 -11.52 -40.50 8.74
CA ALA A 455 -11.92 -39.12 8.83
C ALA A 455 -10.73 -38.15 8.71
N PRO A 456 -10.89 -36.96 8.10
CA PRO A 456 -9.83 -35.95 8.06
C PRO A 456 -9.37 -35.59 9.48
N GLY A 457 -8.06 -35.72 9.73
CA GLY A 457 -7.50 -35.42 11.06
C GLY A 457 -7.45 -36.59 12.04
N ALA A 458 -7.70 -37.83 11.60
CA ALA A 458 -7.45 -39.03 12.43
C ALA A 458 -5.97 -39.06 12.83
N ALA A 459 -5.71 -39.19 14.13
CA ALA A 459 -4.35 -39.26 14.64
C ALA A 459 -3.62 -40.48 14.06
N PRO A 460 -2.28 -40.40 13.79
CA PRO A 460 -1.48 -41.51 13.36
C PRO A 460 -1.61 -42.66 14.35
N GLY A 461 -1.89 -43.88 13.85
CA GLY A 461 -2.24 -45.03 14.71
C GLY A 461 -1.04 -45.82 15.20
N GLY A 462 0.17 -45.53 14.77
CA GLY A 462 1.38 -46.30 15.09
C GLY A 462 2.29 -45.62 16.10
N ALA A 463 2.81 -46.38 17.09
CA ALA A 463 3.86 -45.89 17.98
C ALA A 463 5.16 -45.77 17.19
N LEU A 464 5.55 -44.54 16.84
CA LEU A 464 6.85 -44.23 16.25
C LEU A 464 7.87 -43.96 17.36
N GLU A 465 9.01 -44.67 17.28
CA GLU A 465 10.14 -44.43 18.16
C GLU A 465 11.21 -43.61 17.43
N ALA A 466 11.89 -42.71 18.15
CA ALA A 466 13.02 -41.92 17.67
C ALA A 466 12.74 -41.17 16.33
N PHE A 467 11.56 -40.54 16.21
CA PHE A 467 11.24 -39.69 15.06
C PHE A 467 12.23 -38.53 14.94
N THR A 468 12.79 -38.34 13.75
CA THR A 468 13.77 -37.27 13.48
C THR A 468 13.52 -36.69 12.09
N ALA A 469 13.42 -35.39 11.99
CA ALA A 469 13.41 -34.66 10.72
C ALA A 469 14.86 -34.55 10.19
N LEU A 470 15.05 -34.83 8.90
CA LEU A 470 16.31 -34.69 8.18
C LEU A 470 16.16 -33.42 7.28
N PRO A 471 16.73 -32.28 7.66
CA PRO A 471 16.52 -31.02 6.93
C PRO A 471 16.89 -31.15 5.44
N GLY A 472 15.94 -30.78 4.55
CA GLY A 472 16.10 -30.83 3.09
C GLY A 472 16.15 -32.26 2.49
N ARG A 473 15.89 -33.32 3.27
CA ARG A 473 16.00 -34.72 2.83
C ARG A 473 14.75 -35.52 3.10
N GLY A 474 14.09 -35.34 4.24
CA GLY A 474 12.91 -36.10 4.62
C GLY A 474 12.79 -36.32 6.12
N VAL A 475 12.17 -37.43 6.52
CA VAL A 475 11.98 -37.85 7.92
C VAL A 475 12.34 -39.31 8.13
N GLN A 476 12.73 -39.68 9.35
CA GLN A 476 12.99 -41.06 9.74
C GLN A 476 12.39 -41.38 11.11
N ALA A 477 12.04 -42.61 11.32
CA ALA A 477 11.66 -43.15 12.64
C ALA A 477 11.95 -44.64 12.74
N ARG A 478 11.76 -45.22 13.92
CA ARG A 478 11.76 -46.69 14.11
C ARG A 478 10.35 -47.18 14.40
N VAL A 479 9.99 -48.28 13.76
CA VAL A 479 8.73 -48.99 13.98
C VAL A 479 9.05 -50.46 14.23
N ALA A 480 8.66 -50.98 15.38
CA ALA A 480 8.98 -52.36 15.79
C ALA A 480 10.47 -52.71 15.64
N GLY A 481 11.36 -51.80 16.00
CA GLY A 481 12.81 -51.95 15.90
C GLY A 481 13.42 -51.73 14.51
N GLN A 482 12.62 -51.63 13.45
CA GLN A 482 13.06 -51.38 12.08
C GLN A 482 13.14 -49.90 11.78
N ARG A 483 14.24 -49.42 11.23
CA ARG A 483 14.37 -48.03 10.76
C ARG A 483 13.60 -47.85 9.45
N LEU A 484 12.75 -46.84 9.40
CA LEU A 484 12.03 -46.42 8.23
C LEU A 484 12.43 -44.98 7.89
N VAL A 485 12.61 -44.69 6.62
CA VAL A 485 13.00 -43.41 6.09
C VAL A 485 11.99 -43.02 5.01
N LEU A 486 11.38 -41.83 5.13
CA LEU A 486 10.52 -41.20 4.11
C LEU A 486 11.23 -39.97 3.62
N GLY A 487 11.76 -40.00 2.39
CA GLY A 487 12.60 -38.91 1.92
C GLY A 487 12.66 -38.76 0.40
N ASN A 488 13.40 -37.74 -0.04
CA ASN A 488 13.60 -37.42 -1.45
C ASN A 488 14.61 -38.38 -2.13
N HIS A 489 14.74 -38.29 -3.44
CA HIS A 489 15.65 -39.06 -4.26
C HIS A 489 17.10 -39.01 -3.76
N ARG A 490 17.60 -37.79 -3.45
CA ARG A 490 18.97 -37.59 -2.94
C ARG A 490 19.27 -38.40 -1.68
N LEU A 491 18.31 -38.48 -0.74
CA LEU A 491 18.50 -39.32 0.46
C LEU A 491 18.60 -40.80 0.12
N MET A 492 17.84 -41.25 -0.88
CA MET A 492 17.89 -42.66 -1.32
C MET A 492 19.20 -43.01 -2.04
N GLU A 493 19.76 -42.06 -2.81
CA GLU A 493 21.10 -42.17 -3.40
C GLU A 493 22.18 -42.30 -2.31
N GLU A 494 22.14 -41.45 -1.28
CA GLU A 494 23.06 -41.46 -0.14
C GLU A 494 22.99 -42.78 0.63
N LEU A 495 21.82 -43.41 0.68
CA LEU A 495 21.62 -44.74 1.29
C LEU A 495 21.99 -45.88 0.35
N GLY A 496 22.34 -45.62 -0.91
CA GLY A 496 22.71 -46.64 -1.89
C GLY A 496 21.57 -47.52 -2.36
N LEU A 497 20.32 -47.05 -2.25
CA LEU A 497 19.13 -47.87 -2.54
C LEU A 497 18.58 -47.64 -3.96
N CYS A 498 19.13 -46.70 -4.74
CA CYS A 498 18.70 -46.42 -6.11
C CYS A 498 19.20 -47.52 -7.08
N ASN A 499 18.33 -47.91 -8.00
CA ASN A 499 18.62 -48.80 -9.09
C ASN A 499 17.98 -48.33 -10.40
N PRO A 500 18.38 -48.81 -11.60
CA PRO A 500 17.87 -48.31 -12.87
C PRO A 500 16.34 -48.40 -13.02
N GLY A 501 15.70 -49.39 -12.38
CA GLY A 501 14.23 -49.54 -12.41
C GLY A 501 13.50 -48.45 -11.59
N ILE A 502 14.10 -48.05 -10.47
CA ILE A 502 13.60 -46.96 -9.63
C ILE A 502 13.83 -45.64 -10.32
N GLU A 503 15.02 -45.42 -10.88
CA GLU A 503 15.35 -44.20 -11.63
C GLU A 503 14.38 -43.94 -12.80
N ALA A 504 14.03 -44.98 -13.55
CA ALA A 504 13.06 -44.89 -14.63
C ALA A 504 11.67 -44.50 -14.14
N ARG A 505 11.21 -44.98 -12.97
CA ARG A 505 9.93 -44.61 -12.36
C ARG A 505 9.95 -43.16 -11.85
N LEU A 506 11.04 -42.78 -11.19
CA LEU A 506 11.24 -41.40 -10.74
C LEU A 506 11.16 -40.43 -11.94
N ALA A 507 11.94 -40.70 -12.98
CA ALA A 507 11.96 -39.89 -14.21
C ALA A 507 10.58 -39.81 -14.88
N ALA A 508 9.78 -40.87 -14.85
CA ALA A 508 8.44 -40.89 -15.41
C ALA A 508 7.47 -39.97 -14.65
N HIS A 509 7.57 -39.88 -13.33
CA HIS A 509 6.77 -38.96 -12.53
C HIS A 509 7.28 -37.54 -12.62
N GLU A 510 8.59 -37.32 -12.56
CA GLU A 510 9.22 -36.00 -12.68
C GLU A 510 8.94 -35.36 -14.04
N ALA A 511 8.91 -36.14 -15.12
CA ALA A 511 8.49 -35.68 -16.45
C ALA A 511 7.02 -35.22 -16.52
N GLN A 512 6.20 -35.60 -15.52
CA GLN A 512 4.82 -35.12 -15.36
C GLN A 512 4.70 -33.94 -14.38
N GLY A 513 5.82 -33.37 -13.92
CA GLY A 513 5.84 -32.26 -12.97
C GLY A 513 5.48 -32.65 -11.54
N ARG A 514 5.60 -33.92 -11.17
CA ARG A 514 5.28 -34.46 -9.84
C ARG A 514 6.52 -34.47 -8.96
N THR A 515 6.39 -34.11 -7.69
CA THR A 515 7.42 -34.30 -6.67
C THR A 515 7.30 -35.73 -6.11
N VAL A 516 8.39 -36.44 -6.11
CA VAL A 516 8.40 -37.84 -5.64
C VAL A 516 9.06 -37.96 -4.27
N THR A 517 8.41 -38.69 -3.38
CA THR A 517 8.93 -39.08 -2.05
C THR A 517 8.92 -40.58 -1.93
N LEU A 518 9.98 -41.14 -1.35
CA LEU A 518 10.24 -42.56 -1.30
C LEU A 518 10.25 -43.06 0.16
N LEU A 519 9.58 -44.17 0.42
CA LEU A 519 9.68 -44.90 1.69
C LEU A 519 10.69 -46.05 1.55
N ALA A 520 11.63 -46.11 2.46
CA ALA A 520 12.64 -47.15 2.48
C ALA A 520 12.93 -47.65 3.90
N THR A 521 13.48 -48.84 3.97
CA THR A 521 14.24 -49.39 5.11
C THR A 521 15.73 -49.20 4.87
N ASP A 522 16.59 -49.66 5.79
CA ASP A 522 18.04 -49.69 5.57
C ASP A 522 18.46 -50.63 4.43
N ALA A 523 17.59 -51.57 4.02
CA ALA A 523 17.91 -52.63 3.06
C ALA A 523 17.18 -52.51 1.72
N ALA A 524 16.03 -51.86 1.66
CA ALA A 524 15.19 -51.82 0.45
C ALA A 524 14.24 -50.65 0.40
N MET A 525 13.93 -50.20 -0.80
CA MET A 525 12.79 -49.30 -1.06
C MET A 525 11.48 -50.08 -1.00
N LEU A 526 10.47 -49.49 -0.34
CA LEU A 526 9.16 -50.09 -0.13
C LEU A 526 8.08 -49.46 -0.98
N ALA A 527 8.09 -48.16 -1.15
CA ALA A 527 7.06 -47.47 -1.89
C ALA A 527 7.54 -46.14 -2.44
N LEU A 528 6.82 -45.65 -3.47
CA LEU A 528 6.96 -44.35 -4.12
C LEU A 528 5.63 -43.62 -4.00
N PHE A 529 5.70 -42.36 -3.60
CA PHE A 529 4.56 -41.44 -3.47
C PHE A 529 4.79 -40.24 -4.37
N ALA A 530 3.93 -40.05 -5.36
CA ALA A 530 3.99 -38.88 -6.23
C ALA A 530 2.95 -37.83 -5.79
N VAL A 531 3.43 -36.63 -5.54
CA VAL A 531 2.64 -35.50 -5.09
C VAL A 531 2.69 -34.43 -6.16
N ALA A 532 1.55 -33.84 -6.52
CA ALA A 532 1.45 -32.73 -7.45
C ALA A 532 0.76 -31.52 -6.80
N ASP A 533 1.23 -30.35 -7.15
CA ASP A 533 0.60 -29.06 -6.82
C ASP A 533 0.02 -28.45 -8.09
N THR A 534 -1.26 -28.10 -8.06
CA THR A 534 -2.00 -27.64 -9.24
C THR A 534 -1.64 -26.21 -9.60
N ILE A 535 -1.38 -25.93 -10.87
CA ILE A 535 -1.18 -24.56 -11.37
C ILE A 535 -2.52 -23.85 -11.34
N LYS A 536 -2.55 -22.64 -10.73
CA LYS A 536 -3.74 -21.80 -10.72
C LYS A 536 -4.08 -21.35 -12.16
N ASP A 537 -5.36 -21.39 -12.55
CA ASP A 537 -5.78 -20.90 -13.86
C ASP A 537 -5.45 -19.42 -14.04
N SER A 538 -5.59 -18.63 -12.98
CA SER A 538 -5.20 -17.20 -12.94
C SER A 538 -3.73 -16.97 -13.25
N SER A 539 -2.85 -17.95 -12.98
CA SER A 539 -1.41 -17.82 -13.22
C SER A 539 -1.08 -17.76 -14.70
N ARG A 540 -1.72 -18.59 -15.53
CA ARG A 540 -1.51 -18.56 -16.99
C ARG A 540 -1.91 -17.24 -17.61
N GLU A 541 -3.08 -16.72 -17.21
CA GLU A 541 -3.56 -15.41 -17.67
C GLU A 541 -2.62 -14.28 -17.25
N ALA A 542 -2.16 -14.33 -16.00
CA ALA A 542 -1.23 -13.33 -15.46
C ALA A 542 0.12 -13.32 -16.19
N LEU A 543 0.68 -14.51 -16.46
CA LEU A 543 1.95 -14.66 -17.16
C LEU A 543 1.85 -14.14 -18.61
N ALA A 544 0.77 -14.50 -19.32
CA ALA A 544 0.51 -13.97 -20.65
C ALA A 544 0.38 -12.43 -20.65
N ALA A 545 -0.30 -11.87 -19.63
CA ALA A 545 -0.43 -10.42 -19.48
C ALA A 545 0.90 -9.73 -19.14
N LEU A 546 1.79 -10.37 -18.36
CA LEU A 546 3.14 -9.85 -18.07
C LEU A 546 4.00 -9.82 -19.34
N HIS A 547 3.99 -10.89 -20.12
CA HIS A 547 4.67 -10.91 -21.44
C HIS A 547 4.17 -9.79 -22.37
N ALA A 548 2.85 -9.59 -22.43
CA ALA A 548 2.25 -8.50 -23.22
C ALA A 548 2.68 -7.09 -22.74
N LEU A 549 3.02 -6.96 -21.46
CA LEU A 549 3.56 -5.73 -20.89
C LEU A 549 5.07 -5.55 -21.10
N GLY A 550 5.75 -6.54 -21.69
CA GLY A 550 7.21 -6.55 -21.93
C GLY A 550 8.01 -6.86 -20.66
N VAL A 551 7.41 -7.60 -19.72
CA VAL A 551 8.07 -8.09 -18.49
C VAL A 551 8.44 -9.55 -18.68
N VAL A 552 9.66 -9.92 -18.29
CA VAL A 552 10.19 -11.29 -18.38
C VAL A 552 9.89 -12.02 -17.05
N PRO A 553 8.95 -12.98 -17.03
CA PRO A 553 8.71 -13.79 -15.85
C PRO A 553 9.69 -14.95 -15.78
N VAL A 554 10.29 -15.18 -14.61
CA VAL A 554 11.26 -16.24 -14.34
C VAL A 554 10.82 -17.02 -13.11
N MET A 555 10.68 -18.34 -13.19
CA MET A 555 10.33 -19.15 -12.04
C MET A 555 11.60 -19.53 -11.26
N LEU A 556 11.58 -19.31 -9.94
CA LEU A 556 12.61 -19.71 -9.00
C LEU A 556 12.04 -20.76 -8.02
N THR A 557 12.63 -21.95 -7.94
CA THR A 557 12.11 -23.01 -7.07
C THR A 557 13.22 -23.89 -6.50
N GLY A 558 12.97 -24.42 -5.30
CA GLY A 558 13.82 -25.47 -4.70
C GLY A 558 13.60 -26.85 -5.29
N ASP A 559 12.59 -27.05 -6.13
CA ASP A 559 12.33 -28.34 -6.77
C ASP A 559 13.44 -28.75 -7.75
N ASN A 560 13.47 -30.05 -8.05
CA ASN A 560 14.32 -30.62 -9.10
C ASN A 560 14.08 -29.86 -10.44
N THR A 561 15.18 -29.61 -11.16
CA THR A 561 15.17 -28.86 -12.42
C THR A 561 14.25 -29.47 -13.49
N VAL A 562 14.09 -30.82 -13.53
CA VAL A 562 13.19 -31.49 -14.49
C VAL A 562 11.73 -31.15 -14.18
N THR A 563 11.33 -31.34 -12.92
CA THR A 563 9.98 -30.98 -12.43
C THR A 563 9.70 -29.50 -12.65
N ALA A 564 10.68 -28.62 -12.32
CA ALA A 564 10.56 -27.20 -12.49
C ALA A 564 10.32 -26.81 -13.96
N ARG A 565 11.05 -27.38 -14.91
CA ARG A 565 10.86 -27.15 -16.36
C ARG A 565 9.48 -27.60 -16.84
N THR A 566 9.00 -28.74 -16.37
CA THR A 566 7.68 -29.26 -16.74
C THR A 566 6.57 -28.32 -16.24
N VAL A 567 6.64 -27.89 -14.99
CA VAL A 567 5.68 -26.93 -14.42
C VAL A 567 5.74 -25.60 -15.16
N ALA A 568 6.95 -25.08 -15.44
CA ALA A 568 7.15 -23.84 -16.17
C ALA A 568 6.51 -23.91 -17.58
N ALA A 569 6.76 -24.98 -18.32
CA ALA A 569 6.18 -25.21 -19.64
C ALA A 569 4.64 -25.24 -19.61
N HIS A 570 4.04 -25.91 -18.61
CA HIS A 570 2.59 -25.94 -18.42
C HIS A 570 2.01 -24.60 -18.00
N ALA A 571 2.77 -23.76 -17.30
CA ALA A 571 2.39 -22.42 -16.92
C ALA A 571 2.60 -21.39 -18.04
N GLY A 572 3.36 -21.71 -19.10
CA GLY A 572 3.71 -20.78 -20.18
C GLY A 572 4.91 -19.90 -19.85
N LEU A 573 5.88 -20.43 -19.09
CA LEU A 573 7.13 -19.76 -18.72
C LEU A 573 8.31 -20.30 -19.52
N ASP A 574 9.13 -19.42 -20.05
CA ASP A 574 10.32 -19.76 -20.84
C ASP A 574 11.59 -19.91 -19.96
N GLU A 575 11.67 -19.14 -18.87
CA GLU A 575 12.85 -19.15 -18.00
C GLU A 575 12.50 -19.76 -16.60
N VAL A 576 13.33 -20.71 -16.18
CA VAL A 576 13.18 -21.40 -14.88
C VAL A 576 14.52 -21.79 -14.29
N GLN A 577 14.67 -21.64 -12.98
CA GLN A 577 15.80 -22.12 -12.19
C GLN A 577 15.28 -23.04 -11.08
N GLY A 578 15.71 -24.28 -11.09
CA GLY A 578 15.42 -25.31 -10.08
C GLY A 578 16.60 -25.60 -9.17
N ASN A 579 16.38 -26.46 -8.15
CA ASN A 579 17.37 -26.85 -7.13
C ASN A 579 17.94 -25.68 -6.30
N LEU A 580 17.18 -24.57 -6.15
CA LEU A 580 17.64 -23.37 -5.45
C LEU A 580 17.45 -23.50 -3.95
N LEU A 581 18.49 -23.25 -3.18
CA LEU A 581 18.40 -22.93 -1.75
C LEU A 581 17.98 -21.46 -1.56
N PRO A 582 17.50 -21.05 -0.39
CA PRO A 582 17.13 -19.65 -0.14
C PRO A 582 18.23 -18.62 -0.49
N GLN A 583 19.50 -18.99 -0.26
CA GLN A 583 20.65 -18.15 -0.61
C GLN A 583 20.86 -18.04 -2.13
N ASP A 584 20.59 -19.12 -2.88
CA ASP A 584 20.72 -19.12 -4.34
C ASP A 584 19.64 -18.25 -4.98
N LYS A 585 18.45 -18.15 -4.37
CA LYS A 585 17.40 -17.22 -4.82
C LYS A 585 17.85 -15.76 -4.76
N LEU A 586 18.64 -15.38 -3.73
CA LEU A 586 19.24 -14.04 -3.65
C LEU A 586 20.18 -13.76 -4.83
N ALA A 587 21.09 -14.70 -5.10
CA ALA A 587 22.02 -14.57 -6.22
C ALA A 587 21.28 -14.52 -7.57
N ALA A 588 20.19 -15.29 -7.72
CA ALA A 588 19.35 -15.25 -8.92
C ALA A 588 18.69 -13.88 -9.11
N ILE A 589 18.18 -13.26 -8.04
CA ILE A 589 17.63 -11.89 -8.10
C ILE A 589 18.70 -10.89 -8.55
N GLU A 590 19.91 -10.95 -7.96
CA GLU A 590 21.02 -10.07 -8.35
C GLU A 590 21.42 -10.25 -9.83
N ALA A 591 21.44 -11.48 -10.31
CA ALA A 591 21.71 -11.78 -11.72
C ALA A 591 20.62 -11.21 -12.65
N LEU A 592 19.33 -11.32 -12.25
CA LEU A 592 18.21 -10.75 -13.00
C LEU A 592 18.27 -9.22 -13.02
N GLN A 593 18.60 -8.57 -11.89
CA GLN A 593 18.80 -7.13 -11.80
C GLN A 593 19.94 -6.66 -12.72
N ALA A 594 21.05 -7.40 -12.74
CA ALA A 594 22.18 -7.07 -13.62
C ALA A 594 21.84 -7.25 -15.11
N ARG A 595 21.01 -8.25 -15.46
CA ARG A 595 20.66 -8.58 -16.86
C ARG A 595 19.52 -7.71 -17.41
N HIS A 596 18.49 -7.48 -16.61
CA HIS A 596 17.25 -6.84 -17.08
C HIS A 596 17.00 -5.44 -16.50
N GLY A 597 17.65 -5.09 -15.40
CA GLY A 597 17.39 -3.88 -14.62
C GLY A 597 16.36 -4.14 -13.52
N LEU A 598 15.39 -3.24 -13.33
CA LEU A 598 14.45 -3.31 -12.22
C LEU A 598 13.67 -4.62 -12.21
N THR A 599 13.90 -5.38 -11.15
CA THR A 599 13.41 -6.75 -10.97
C THR A 599 12.52 -6.84 -9.73
N ALA A 600 11.32 -7.43 -9.89
CA ALA A 600 10.44 -7.76 -8.78
C ALA A 600 10.60 -9.23 -8.37
N MET A 601 10.34 -9.54 -7.09
CA MET A 601 10.22 -10.90 -6.58
C MET A 601 8.82 -11.12 -6.02
N VAL A 602 8.22 -12.26 -6.32
CA VAL A 602 6.92 -12.70 -5.78
C VAL A 602 7.09 -14.01 -5.02
N GLY A 603 6.59 -14.05 -3.80
CA GLY A 603 6.63 -15.25 -2.96
C GLY A 603 5.57 -15.18 -1.85
N ASP A 604 5.35 -16.33 -1.18
CA ASP A 604 4.35 -16.47 -0.11
C ASP A 604 4.94 -16.90 1.24
N GLY A 605 6.17 -17.40 1.25
CA GLY A 605 6.78 -18.07 2.39
C GLY A 605 7.85 -17.27 3.14
N ILE A 606 8.14 -17.74 4.37
CA ILE A 606 9.27 -17.24 5.19
C ILE A 606 10.60 -17.40 4.44
N ASN A 607 10.72 -18.45 3.64
CA ASN A 607 11.94 -18.76 2.88
C ASN A 607 12.24 -17.73 1.79
N ASP A 608 11.23 -17.00 1.33
CA ASP A 608 11.34 -15.98 0.29
C ASP A 608 11.57 -14.58 0.85
N ALA A 609 11.37 -14.36 2.16
CA ALA A 609 11.51 -13.05 2.78
C ALA A 609 12.87 -12.37 2.48
N PRO A 610 14.03 -13.06 2.50
CA PRO A 610 15.29 -12.44 2.11
C PRO A 610 15.34 -12.03 0.63
N ALA A 611 14.75 -12.83 -0.27
CA ALA A 611 14.69 -12.55 -1.70
C ALA A 611 13.70 -11.40 -2.00
N LEU A 612 12.55 -11.35 -1.31
CA LEU A 612 11.59 -10.26 -1.37
C LEU A 612 12.23 -8.93 -0.97
N ALA A 613 12.98 -8.93 0.15
CA ALA A 613 13.67 -7.73 0.63
C ALA A 613 14.85 -7.30 -0.27
N ARG A 614 15.45 -8.23 -1.03
CA ARG A 614 16.58 -7.94 -1.93
C ARG A 614 16.15 -7.42 -3.29
N ALA A 615 14.97 -7.78 -3.76
CA ALA A 615 14.41 -7.31 -5.01
C ALA A 615 14.18 -5.79 -4.99
N ASP A 616 14.08 -5.15 -6.16
CA ASP A 616 13.72 -3.72 -6.25
C ASP A 616 12.28 -3.48 -5.80
N ILE A 617 11.40 -4.48 -5.99
CA ILE A 617 10.03 -4.50 -5.47
C ILE A 617 9.72 -5.93 -5.03
N GLY A 618 9.56 -6.13 -3.72
CA GLY A 618 9.07 -7.38 -3.13
C GLY A 618 7.54 -7.42 -3.15
N ILE A 619 6.95 -8.52 -3.64
CA ILE A 619 5.51 -8.73 -3.73
C ILE A 619 5.15 -9.99 -2.97
N ALA A 620 4.40 -9.89 -1.88
CA ALA A 620 3.91 -11.05 -1.14
C ALA A 620 2.50 -11.45 -1.56
N MET A 621 2.24 -12.76 -1.58
CA MET A 621 0.91 -13.32 -1.75
C MET A 621 0.25 -13.42 -0.35
N GLY A 622 -0.88 -12.73 -0.13
CA GLY A 622 -1.38 -12.41 1.21
C GLY A 622 -2.25 -13.48 1.88
N ALA A 623 -3.06 -14.26 1.15
CA ALA A 623 -3.96 -15.22 1.79
C ALA A 623 -3.24 -16.50 2.26
N ALA A 624 -2.15 -16.89 1.58
CA ALA A 624 -1.30 -18.01 1.95
C ALA A 624 0.03 -17.55 2.59
N GLY A 625 0.36 -16.25 2.48
CA GLY A 625 1.62 -15.68 2.92
C GLY A 625 1.77 -15.65 4.45
N THR A 626 3.00 -15.86 4.90
CA THR A 626 3.34 -15.71 6.31
C THR A 626 3.44 -14.23 6.70
N ASP A 627 3.19 -13.91 7.97
CA ASP A 627 3.36 -12.54 8.49
C ASP A 627 4.74 -11.97 8.17
N THR A 628 5.78 -12.81 8.21
CA THR A 628 7.16 -12.43 7.88
C THR A 628 7.33 -12.05 6.40
N ALA A 629 6.73 -12.80 5.47
CA ALA A 629 6.78 -12.47 4.04
C ALA A 629 6.01 -11.18 3.76
N MET A 630 4.84 -11.03 4.38
CA MET A 630 4.06 -9.79 4.27
C MET A 630 4.81 -8.58 4.83
N GLU A 631 5.57 -8.74 5.92
CA GLU A 631 6.37 -7.65 6.51
C GLU A 631 7.55 -7.25 5.62
N ALA A 632 8.23 -8.22 5.01
CA ALA A 632 9.39 -8.01 4.15
C ALA A 632 9.05 -7.42 2.77
N ALA A 633 7.82 -7.61 2.27
CA ALA A 633 7.41 -7.18 0.95
C ALA A 633 6.99 -5.70 0.92
N ASP A 634 7.15 -5.07 -0.25
CA ASP A 634 6.73 -3.69 -0.55
C ASP A 634 5.28 -3.61 -1.04
N VAL A 635 4.80 -4.71 -1.62
CA VAL A 635 3.44 -4.87 -2.13
C VAL A 635 2.88 -6.21 -1.63
N VAL A 636 1.61 -6.22 -1.22
CA VAL A 636 0.90 -7.45 -0.82
C VAL A 636 -0.34 -7.64 -1.67
N ILE A 637 -0.50 -8.83 -2.25
CA ILE A 637 -1.67 -9.23 -3.02
C ILE A 637 -2.61 -10.04 -2.11
N MET A 638 -3.73 -9.44 -1.70
CA MET A 638 -4.57 -9.98 -0.63
C MET A 638 -5.36 -11.24 -1.01
N ASN A 639 -5.64 -11.46 -2.29
CA ASN A 639 -6.48 -12.57 -2.78
C ASN A 639 -5.69 -13.69 -3.49
N ASP A 640 -4.37 -13.72 -3.36
CA ASP A 640 -3.48 -14.70 -4.01
C ASP A 640 -3.65 -14.85 -5.54
N ASP A 641 -4.18 -13.82 -6.19
CA ASP A 641 -4.41 -13.79 -7.63
C ASP A 641 -3.26 -13.07 -8.35
N LEU A 642 -2.44 -13.81 -9.07
CA LEU A 642 -1.31 -13.28 -9.84
C LEU A 642 -1.71 -12.22 -10.88
N ARG A 643 -2.97 -12.19 -11.35
CA ARG A 643 -3.49 -11.18 -12.28
C ARG A 643 -3.43 -9.75 -11.71
N ARG A 644 -3.32 -9.61 -10.39
CA ARG A 644 -3.14 -8.31 -9.72
C ARG A 644 -1.80 -7.66 -10.03
N ILE A 645 -0.76 -8.44 -10.39
CA ILE A 645 0.55 -7.91 -10.71
C ILE A 645 0.57 -7.16 -12.05
N PRO A 646 0.06 -7.70 -13.18
CA PRO A 646 -0.15 -6.90 -14.39
C PRO A 646 -1.04 -5.67 -14.15
N GLN A 647 -2.06 -5.76 -13.28
CA GLN A 647 -2.91 -4.63 -12.91
C GLN A 647 -2.12 -3.55 -12.16
N LEU A 648 -1.23 -3.92 -11.22
CA LEU A 648 -0.33 -3.01 -10.53
C LEU A 648 0.54 -2.23 -11.53
N ILE A 649 1.16 -2.94 -12.49
CA ILE A 649 2.01 -2.31 -13.50
C ILE A 649 1.22 -1.33 -14.38
N ARG A 650 0.01 -1.69 -14.80
CA ARG A 650 -0.88 -0.80 -15.56
C ARG A 650 -1.28 0.42 -14.74
N LEU A 651 -1.67 0.23 -13.48
CA LEU A 651 -2.02 1.32 -12.56
C LEU A 651 -0.84 2.27 -12.34
N SER A 652 0.38 1.73 -12.21
CA SER A 652 1.62 2.52 -12.12
C SER A 652 1.85 3.36 -13.37
N ARG A 653 1.68 2.79 -14.58
CA ARG A 653 1.75 3.52 -15.86
C ARG A 653 0.72 4.65 -15.96
N GLN A 654 -0.52 4.37 -15.55
CA GLN A 654 -1.58 5.37 -15.53
C GLN A 654 -1.28 6.50 -14.53
N THR A 655 -0.82 6.16 -13.32
CA THR A 655 -0.42 7.13 -12.30
C THR A 655 0.67 8.06 -12.83
N ARG A 656 1.72 7.50 -13.44
CA ARG A 656 2.78 8.29 -14.08
C ARG A 656 2.24 9.20 -15.17
N THR A 657 1.36 8.70 -16.04
CA THR A 657 0.77 9.49 -17.12
C THR A 657 0.00 10.68 -16.57
N VAL A 658 -0.84 10.46 -15.55
CA VAL A 658 -1.61 11.54 -14.90
C VAL A 658 -0.69 12.54 -14.19
N LEU A 659 0.38 12.08 -13.53
CA LEU A 659 1.38 12.95 -12.90
C LEU A 659 2.03 13.87 -13.93
N TRP A 660 2.49 13.33 -15.06
CA TRP A 660 3.12 14.14 -16.12
C TRP A 660 2.13 15.06 -16.81
N GLN A 661 0.87 14.65 -17.02
CA GLN A 661 -0.19 15.53 -17.50
C GLN A 661 -0.39 16.71 -16.55
N ASN A 662 -0.46 16.46 -15.25
CA ASN A 662 -0.64 17.48 -14.23
C ASN A 662 0.55 18.46 -14.18
N ILE A 663 1.78 17.95 -14.26
CA ILE A 663 2.98 18.78 -14.32
C ILE A 663 2.97 19.65 -15.57
N ALA A 664 2.70 19.08 -16.74
CA ALA A 664 2.66 19.81 -18.00
C ALA A 664 1.56 20.89 -18.02
N LEU A 665 0.36 20.58 -17.51
CA LEU A 665 -0.74 21.54 -17.39
C LEU A 665 -0.40 22.67 -16.43
N ALA A 666 0.11 22.35 -15.23
CA ALA A 666 0.46 23.35 -14.23
C ALA A 666 1.56 24.30 -14.73
N LEU A 667 2.61 23.78 -15.37
CA LEU A 667 3.69 24.59 -15.94
C LEU A 667 3.24 25.34 -17.19
N GLY A 668 2.48 24.71 -18.08
CA GLY A 668 1.99 25.32 -19.32
C GLY A 668 1.10 26.53 -19.08
N ILE A 669 0.14 26.41 -18.16
CA ILE A 669 -0.72 27.54 -17.76
C ILE A 669 0.14 28.67 -17.20
N LYS A 670 1.12 28.36 -16.34
CA LYS A 670 2.01 29.40 -15.78
C LYS A 670 2.83 30.12 -16.83
N VAL A 671 3.41 29.41 -17.79
CA VAL A 671 4.18 30.01 -18.89
C VAL A 671 3.30 30.97 -19.70
N VAL A 672 2.07 30.58 -20.03
CA VAL A 672 1.11 31.43 -20.75
C VAL A 672 0.80 32.71 -19.95
N PHE A 673 0.46 32.57 -18.67
CA PHE A 673 0.10 33.74 -17.83
C PHE A 673 1.32 34.60 -17.52
N LEU A 674 2.51 34.02 -17.38
CA LEU A 674 3.75 34.77 -17.23
C LEU A 674 4.02 35.63 -18.48
N PHE A 675 3.81 35.07 -19.67
CA PHE A 675 3.94 35.82 -20.93
C PHE A 675 2.91 36.95 -21.00
N LEU A 676 1.66 36.67 -20.66
CA LEU A 676 0.60 37.70 -20.62
C LEU A 676 0.93 38.84 -19.62
N ALA A 677 1.47 38.50 -18.46
CA ALA A 677 1.83 39.48 -17.44
C ALA A 677 2.98 40.42 -17.91
N LEU A 678 3.97 39.84 -18.63
CA LEU A 678 5.08 40.64 -19.12
C LEU A 678 4.71 41.54 -20.29
N PHE A 679 3.86 41.09 -21.22
CA PHE A 679 3.59 41.79 -22.49
C PHE A 679 2.23 42.45 -22.56
N ASN A 680 1.18 41.92 -21.91
CA ASN A 680 -0.22 42.34 -22.11
C ASN A 680 -0.91 42.93 -20.87
N GLY A 681 -0.21 43.13 -19.74
CA GLY A 681 -0.78 43.79 -18.58
C GLY A 681 -1.83 42.95 -17.84
N ALA A 682 -1.57 41.66 -17.60
CA ALA A 682 -2.44 40.84 -16.78
C ALA A 682 -2.62 41.44 -15.37
N SER A 683 -3.86 41.47 -14.88
CA SER A 683 -4.14 41.90 -13.51
C SER A 683 -3.81 40.83 -12.48
N MET A 684 -3.65 41.24 -11.22
CA MET A 684 -3.30 40.32 -10.14
C MET A 684 -4.40 39.27 -9.88
N TRP A 685 -5.68 39.66 -9.99
CA TRP A 685 -6.79 38.70 -9.82
C TRP A 685 -6.88 37.69 -10.96
N MET A 686 -6.53 38.05 -12.20
CA MET A 686 -6.42 37.12 -13.33
C MET A 686 -5.32 36.07 -13.04
N ALA A 687 -4.21 36.51 -12.47
CA ALA A 687 -3.11 35.63 -12.07
C ALA A 687 -3.55 34.57 -11.04
N VAL A 688 -4.28 35.01 -10.01
CA VAL A 688 -4.81 34.10 -8.99
C VAL A 688 -5.87 33.17 -9.57
N PHE A 689 -6.77 33.67 -10.39
CA PHE A 689 -7.81 32.88 -11.03
C PHE A 689 -7.21 31.76 -11.93
N ALA A 690 -6.13 32.07 -12.65
CA ALA A 690 -5.41 31.11 -13.47
C ALA A 690 -4.72 30.05 -12.61
N ASP A 691 -4.05 30.42 -11.52
CA ASP A 691 -3.37 29.50 -10.61
C ASP A 691 -4.39 28.57 -9.90
N MET A 692 -5.52 29.13 -9.46
CA MET A 692 -6.63 28.35 -8.90
C MET A 692 -7.25 27.41 -9.91
N GLY A 693 -7.51 27.89 -11.13
CA GLY A 693 -8.04 27.07 -12.22
C GLY A 693 -7.11 25.92 -12.54
N ALA A 694 -5.80 26.17 -12.62
CA ALA A 694 -4.79 25.14 -12.80
C ALA A 694 -4.82 24.12 -11.65
N SER A 695 -4.87 24.59 -10.39
CA SER A 695 -4.93 23.73 -9.20
C SER A 695 -6.17 22.81 -9.21
N LEU A 696 -7.34 23.36 -9.55
CA LEU A 696 -8.56 22.56 -9.66
C LEU A 696 -8.48 21.52 -10.78
N ILE A 697 -8.00 21.89 -11.95
CA ILE A 697 -7.85 20.97 -13.09
C ILE A 697 -6.94 19.80 -12.73
N VAL A 698 -5.77 20.07 -12.15
CA VAL A 698 -4.82 18.99 -11.80
C VAL A 698 -5.34 18.10 -10.66
N VAL A 699 -6.07 18.68 -9.69
CA VAL A 699 -6.71 17.91 -8.62
C VAL A 699 -7.79 16.99 -9.18
N PHE A 700 -8.70 17.51 -10.02
CA PHE A 700 -9.74 16.68 -10.65
C PHE A 700 -9.14 15.60 -11.58
N ASN A 701 -8.08 15.94 -12.31
CA ASN A 701 -7.36 14.94 -13.12
C ASN A 701 -6.70 13.86 -12.25
N GLY A 702 -6.12 14.23 -11.10
CA GLY A 702 -5.58 13.27 -10.12
C GLY A 702 -6.66 12.36 -9.52
N LEU A 703 -7.83 12.92 -9.18
CA LEU A 703 -8.97 12.15 -8.66
C LEU A 703 -9.54 11.14 -9.67
N ARG A 704 -9.28 11.29 -10.98
CA ARG A 704 -9.64 10.28 -11.99
C ARG A 704 -9.06 8.92 -11.67
N MET A 705 -7.92 8.85 -10.98
CA MET A 705 -7.31 7.59 -10.57
C MET A 705 -8.24 6.74 -9.68
N LEU A 706 -9.13 7.38 -8.91
CA LEU A 706 -10.14 6.66 -8.11
C LEU A 706 -11.18 5.93 -8.99
N ARG A 707 -11.46 6.44 -10.20
CA ARG A 707 -12.40 5.85 -11.17
C ARG A 707 -11.75 4.84 -12.11
N ALA A 708 -10.41 4.83 -12.21
CA ALA A 708 -9.66 3.88 -13.06
C ALA A 708 -9.88 2.39 -12.65
N VAL A 709 -10.71 2.16 -11.64
CA VAL A 709 -11.09 0.83 -11.13
C VAL A 709 -12.04 0.09 -12.08
N ASP A 710 -12.85 0.80 -12.89
CA ASP A 710 -14.00 0.21 -13.58
C ASP A 710 -13.75 -0.15 -15.06
N GLU A 711 -12.61 0.19 -15.62
CA GLU A 711 -12.31 -0.20 -17.00
C GLU A 711 -11.77 -1.64 -17.04
N ALA A 712 -12.68 -2.58 -17.35
CA ALA A 712 -12.35 -3.92 -17.83
C ALA A 712 -11.39 -3.84 -19.04
N PRO A 713 -10.54 -4.85 -19.28
CA PRO A 713 -9.62 -4.84 -20.41
C PRO A 713 -10.42 -4.61 -21.69
N ALA A 714 -10.08 -3.54 -22.41
CA ALA A 714 -10.53 -3.39 -23.78
C ALA A 714 -10.14 -4.67 -24.54
N LYS A 715 -11.15 -5.28 -25.20
CA LYS A 715 -11.05 -6.51 -25.97
C LYS A 715 -9.94 -6.48 -26.98
#